data_184eb6fda0b2bd5369a07a1ef1e2b6a5
#
_entry.id   184eb6fda0b2bd5369a07a1ef1e2b6a5
#
_cell.length_a   1.000
_cell.length_b   1.000
_cell.length_c   1.000
_cell.angle_alpha   90.00
_cell.angle_beta   90.00
_cell.angle_gamma   90.00
#
_symmetry.space_group_name_H-M   'P 1'
#
loop_
_entity.id
_entity.type
_entity.pdbx_description
1 polymer ?
#
loop_
_entity_poly.entity_id
_entity_poly.type
_entity_poly.pdbx_seq_one_letter_code
_entity_poly.pdbx_strand_id
1 'polypeptide(L)'
;HITRFIADHGQNTVIIMGPGHGGPAGTSQSYLDGTYTETYPNITKDEAGLQKFFRQFSYPGGIPSHFAPETPGSIHEGGELGYALSHAYGAIMDNPSLFVPCIVGDGEAETGPLATGWQSNKLVNPRTDGIVLPILHLNGYKIANPTILSRISDEELHEFFHGMGYEPYEFVAGFDNEDHLSIHRRFAELFETVFDEICDIKAAAQTDDMTRPFYPMIIFRTPKGWTCPKFIDGKKTEGSWRSHQVPLASARDTEAHFEVLKNWLESYKPEELFDENGAVKPEVTAFMPTGELRIGENPNANGGRIREELKLPKLEDYEVKEVAEYGHGWGQLEATRRLGVYTRDIIKNNMHDFRIFGPDETASNRLQASYEVTNKQWDAGYISDEVDEHMHVSGQVVEQLSEHQMEGFLEAYLLTGRHGIWSSYESFVHVIDSMLNQHAKWLEATVREIPWRKPISSMNLLVSSHVWRQDHNGFSHQDPGVTSVLLNKCFNNDHVIGIYFPVDSNMLLAVAEKCYKSTNKINAIIAGKQPAATWLTLDEARAELAKGAAAWDWASTAKTNDEAQVVLAAAGDVPTQEIMAASDKLKALGIKFKVVNVADLLSLQSAKENDEALTDEEFADIFTADKPVLFAYHSYAHDVRGLIYDRPNHDKI
;
A
#
# COMPACT_ATOMS: atom_id res chain seq x y z
N HIS A 1 -9.01 22.73 -14.32
CA HIS A 1 -8.90 22.15 -15.67
C HIS A 1 -9.27 20.67 -15.68
N ILE A 2 -8.58 19.82 -14.89
CA ILE A 2 -8.86 18.37 -14.86
C ILE A 2 -10.35 18.08 -14.60
N THR A 3 -10.97 18.73 -13.62
CA THR A 3 -12.39 18.55 -13.28
C THR A 3 -13.33 18.91 -14.43
N ARG A 4 -13.05 20.03 -15.11
CA ARG A 4 -13.82 20.42 -16.29
C ARG A 4 -13.64 19.42 -17.43
N PHE A 5 -12.40 19.00 -17.65
CA PHE A 5 -12.08 17.98 -18.63
C PHE A 5 -12.84 16.66 -18.36
N ILE A 6 -12.91 16.22 -17.10
CA ILE A 6 -13.70 15.05 -16.69
C ILE A 6 -15.17 15.22 -17.10
N ALA A 7 -15.74 16.41 -16.87
CA ALA A 7 -17.13 16.70 -17.22
C ALA A 7 -17.37 16.73 -18.74
N ASP A 8 -16.45 17.35 -19.48
CA ASP A 8 -16.58 17.53 -20.94
C ASP A 8 -16.41 16.21 -21.70
N HIS A 9 -15.54 15.30 -21.23
CA HIS A 9 -15.24 14.02 -21.89
C HIS A 9 -15.89 12.79 -21.23
N GLY A 10 -16.51 12.94 -20.07
CA GLY A 10 -17.07 11.79 -19.32
C GLY A 10 -16.00 10.80 -18.86
N GLN A 11 -14.78 11.28 -18.59
CA GLN A 11 -13.61 10.44 -18.33
C GLN A 11 -13.59 9.93 -16.90
N ASN A 12 -13.49 8.60 -16.73
CA ASN A 12 -13.25 7.96 -15.43
C ASN A 12 -11.83 8.33 -14.93
N THR A 13 -11.75 9.12 -13.86
CA THR A 13 -10.48 9.73 -13.43
C THR A 13 -10.31 9.66 -11.91
N VAL A 14 -9.11 9.23 -11.49
CA VAL A 14 -8.61 9.39 -10.12
C VAL A 14 -7.38 10.29 -10.16
N ILE A 15 -7.29 11.25 -9.25
CA ILE A 15 -6.17 12.19 -9.19
C ILE A 15 -5.23 11.80 -8.04
N ILE A 16 -3.93 11.70 -8.33
CA ILE A 16 -2.90 11.50 -7.32
C ILE A 16 -2.10 12.77 -7.11
N MET A 17 -1.97 13.17 -5.86
CA MET A 17 -1.20 14.34 -5.43
C MET A 17 0.02 13.87 -4.63
N GLY A 18 1.15 13.65 -5.31
CA GLY A 18 2.39 13.20 -4.70
C GLY A 18 2.92 14.18 -3.63
N PRO A 19 3.02 15.51 -3.89
CA PRO A 19 3.37 16.44 -2.83
C PRO A 19 2.17 16.61 -1.88
N GLY A 20 2.14 15.84 -0.79
CA GLY A 20 1.01 15.78 0.13
C GLY A 20 0.55 17.13 0.68
N HIS A 21 1.48 18.08 0.89
CA HIS A 21 1.14 19.46 1.28
C HIS A 21 0.36 20.24 0.20
N GLY A 22 0.20 19.70 -1.01
CA GLY A 22 -0.77 20.14 -2.02
C GLY A 22 -2.20 19.64 -1.76
N GLY A 23 -2.41 18.83 -0.73
CA GLY A 23 -3.69 18.24 -0.34
C GLY A 23 -4.87 19.20 -0.23
N PRO A 24 -4.70 20.46 0.25
CA PRO A 24 -5.78 21.44 0.25
C PRO A 24 -6.43 21.66 -1.11
N ALA A 25 -5.70 21.50 -2.21
CA ALA A 25 -6.27 21.59 -3.55
C ALA A 25 -7.27 20.45 -3.82
N GLY A 26 -6.94 19.19 -3.47
CA GLY A 26 -7.84 18.05 -3.59
C GLY A 26 -9.06 18.15 -2.67
N THR A 27 -8.84 18.54 -1.41
CA THR A 27 -9.91 18.72 -0.43
C THR A 27 -10.86 19.83 -0.85
N SER A 28 -10.34 20.98 -1.35
CA SER A 28 -11.15 22.06 -1.90
C SER A 28 -11.96 21.61 -3.13
N GLN A 29 -11.37 20.76 -3.98
CA GLN A 29 -12.06 20.23 -5.15
C GLN A 29 -13.24 19.35 -4.76
N SER A 30 -13.08 18.47 -3.76
CA SER A 30 -14.17 17.64 -3.23
C SER A 30 -15.27 18.48 -2.55
N TYR A 31 -14.89 19.63 -1.94
CA TYR A 31 -15.86 20.59 -1.42
C TYR A 31 -16.65 21.26 -2.56
N LEU A 32 -15.96 21.71 -3.61
CA LEU A 32 -16.59 22.39 -4.74
C LEU A 32 -17.53 21.48 -5.54
N ASP A 33 -17.16 20.22 -5.77
CA ASP A 33 -18.01 19.25 -6.47
C ASP A 33 -19.17 18.73 -5.61
N GLY A 34 -19.15 19.01 -4.32
CA GLY A 34 -20.20 18.69 -3.36
C GLY A 34 -20.02 17.41 -2.59
N THR A 35 -19.11 16.53 -2.99
CA THR A 35 -18.93 15.22 -2.34
C THR A 35 -18.45 15.34 -0.88
N TYR A 36 -17.65 16.36 -0.58
CA TYR A 36 -17.19 16.60 0.79
C TYR A 36 -18.35 16.87 1.75
N THR A 37 -19.28 17.77 1.35
CA THR A 37 -20.43 18.14 2.19
C THR A 37 -21.51 17.05 2.24
N GLU A 38 -21.61 16.21 1.21
CA GLU A 38 -22.47 15.03 1.23
C GLU A 38 -21.92 13.97 2.18
N THR A 39 -20.60 13.80 2.21
CA THR A 39 -19.90 12.87 3.13
C THR A 39 -19.92 13.37 4.57
N TYR A 40 -19.72 14.69 4.77
CA TYR A 40 -19.67 15.36 6.08
C TYR A 40 -20.75 16.44 6.19
N PRO A 41 -22.02 16.09 6.46
CA PRO A 41 -23.15 17.04 6.44
C PRO A 41 -23.07 18.19 7.44
N ASN A 42 -22.20 18.09 8.44
CA ASN A 42 -21.91 19.17 9.37
C ASN A 42 -21.03 20.30 8.76
N ILE A 43 -20.44 20.05 7.61
CA ILE A 43 -19.72 21.04 6.80
C ILE A 43 -20.66 21.52 5.71
N THR A 44 -21.45 22.52 5.99
CA THR A 44 -22.48 23.06 5.09
C THR A 44 -21.86 23.97 4.01
N LYS A 45 -22.61 24.18 2.90
CA LYS A 45 -22.18 25.06 1.80
C LYS A 45 -22.58 26.53 2.06
N ASP A 46 -22.15 27.07 3.20
CA ASP A 46 -22.36 28.44 3.65
C ASP A 46 -21.20 28.93 4.53
N GLU A 47 -21.27 30.17 5.00
CA GLU A 47 -20.22 30.76 5.86
C GLU A 47 -19.94 29.91 7.10
N ALA A 48 -20.97 29.37 7.75
CA ALA A 48 -20.81 28.54 8.95
C ALA A 48 -20.10 27.22 8.66
N GLY A 49 -20.42 26.60 7.53
CA GLY A 49 -19.74 25.39 7.06
C GLY A 49 -18.30 25.65 6.67
N LEU A 50 -18.02 26.76 5.96
CA LEU A 50 -16.65 27.17 5.62
C LEU A 50 -15.80 27.44 6.85
N GLN A 51 -16.34 28.10 7.87
CA GLN A 51 -15.64 28.33 9.14
C GLN A 51 -15.26 27.01 9.83
N LYS A 52 -16.15 26.03 9.83
CA LYS A 52 -15.85 24.68 10.37
C LYS A 52 -14.80 23.96 9.51
N PHE A 53 -14.93 24.05 8.19
CA PHE A 53 -14.00 23.46 7.22
C PHE A 53 -12.57 23.97 7.43
N PHE A 54 -12.38 25.27 7.61
CA PHE A 54 -11.07 25.84 7.90
C PHE A 54 -10.55 25.47 9.29
N ARG A 55 -11.43 25.43 10.32
CA ARG A 55 -11.03 25.10 11.69
C ARG A 55 -10.56 23.66 11.87
N GLN A 56 -11.09 22.72 11.10
CA GLN A 56 -10.69 21.30 11.20
C GLN A 56 -9.34 21.00 10.56
N PHE A 57 -8.80 21.93 9.76
CA PHE A 57 -7.53 21.74 9.06
C PHE A 57 -6.37 21.60 10.05
N SER A 58 -5.65 20.47 9.99
CA SER A 58 -4.54 20.11 10.88
C SER A 58 -4.89 20.17 12.38
N TYR A 59 -6.17 20.01 12.72
CA TYR A 59 -6.64 19.99 14.11
C TYR A 59 -6.92 18.53 14.52
N PRO A 60 -6.63 18.12 15.78
CA PRO A 60 -6.96 16.77 16.25
C PRO A 60 -8.44 16.43 16.04
N GLY A 61 -8.72 15.31 15.37
CA GLY A 61 -10.08 14.91 14.98
C GLY A 61 -10.66 15.66 13.78
N GLY A 62 -9.85 16.50 13.12
CA GLY A 62 -10.19 17.16 11.87
C GLY A 62 -9.57 16.46 10.67
N ILE A 63 -9.22 17.21 9.64
CA ILE A 63 -8.52 16.71 8.46
C ILE A 63 -7.04 17.06 8.50
N PRO A 64 -6.15 16.17 8.06
CA PRO A 64 -4.73 16.48 7.93
C PRO A 64 -4.46 17.49 6.81
N SER A 65 -3.25 18.03 6.79
CA SER A 65 -2.81 18.96 5.73
C SER A 65 -2.61 18.30 4.36
N HIS A 66 -2.71 16.98 4.28
CA HIS A 66 -2.47 16.17 3.11
C HIS A 66 -3.78 15.65 2.51
N PHE A 67 -3.74 15.15 1.28
CA PHE A 67 -4.89 14.53 0.63
C PHE A 67 -5.07 13.10 1.15
N ALA A 68 -5.47 13.01 2.41
CA ALA A 68 -5.49 11.81 3.24
C ALA A 68 -6.80 11.01 3.10
N PRO A 69 -6.91 9.84 3.77
CA PRO A 69 -8.08 8.96 3.62
C PRO A 69 -9.41 9.61 4.03
N GLU A 70 -9.40 10.63 4.89
CA GLU A 70 -10.58 11.39 5.29
C GLU A 70 -11.20 12.20 4.15
N THR A 71 -10.43 12.49 3.10
CA THR A 71 -10.94 13.26 1.98
C THR A 71 -11.51 12.34 0.88
N PRO A 72 -12.80 12.49 0.52
CA PRO A 72 -13.38 11.76 -0.61
C PRO A 72 -12.60 12.00 -1.90
N GLY A 73 -12.24 10.92 -2.60
CA GLY A 73 -11.46 10.98 -3.84
C GLY A 73 -9.97 10.66 -3.69
N SER A 74 -9.44 10.62 -2.47
CA SER A 74 -8.04 10.27 -2.25
C SER A 74 -7.78 8.76 -2.26
N ILE A 75 -6.67 8.36 -2.88
CA ILE A 75 -6.05 7.03 -2.74
C ILE A 75 -4.55 7.13 -2.41
N HIS A 76 -4.05 8.35 -2.13
CA HIS A 76 -2.63 8.57 -1.86
C HIS A 76 -2.47 9.74 -0.89
N GLU A 77 -1.83 9.52 0.24
CA GLU A 77 -1.70 10.52 1.30
C GLU A 77 -0.54 11.49 1.03
N GLY A 78 0.58 11.00 0.52
CA GLY A 78 1.72 11.83 0.11
C GLY A 78 2.49 12.53 1.23
N GLY A 79 2.34 12.11 2.46
CA GLY A 79 3.15 12.59 3.59
C GLY A 79 4.57 12.08 3.50
N GLU A 80 4.73 10.83 3.17
CA GLU A 80 5.97 10.23 2.76
C GLU A 80 6.13 10.34 1.25
N LEU A 81 7.18 11.04 0.79
CA LEU A 81 7.39 11.33 -0.63
C LEU A 81 8.01 10.15 -1.37
N GLY A 82 7.62 9.97 -2.64
CA GLY A 82 8.26 9.02 -3.55
C GLY A 82 7.35 7.94 -4.10
N TYR A 83 6.12 7.80 -3.62
CA TYR A 83 5.20 6.71 -4.00
C TYR A 83 4.11 7.12 -4.98
N ALA A 84 4.05 8.39 -5.37
CA ALA A 84 2.98 8.89 -6.23
C ALA A 84 2.87 8.11 -7.55
N LEU A 85 3.99 7.87 -8.23
CA LEU A 85 3.99 7.13 -9.50
C LEU A 85 3.66 5.64 -9.30
N SER A 86 4.20 4.99 -8.27
CA SER A 86 3.86 3.58 -8.02
C SER A 86 2.37 3.41 -7.73
N HIS A 87 1.78 4.30 -6.93
CA HIS A 87 0.32 4.30 -6.71
C HIS A 87 -0.46 4.60 -7.99
N ALA A 88 -0.02 5.54 -8.81
CA ALA A 88 -0.70 5.85 -10.08
C ALA A 88 -0.71 4.64 -11.02
N TYR A 89 0.42 3.98 -11.18
CA TYR A 89 0.54 2.81 -12.04
C TYR A 89 -0.18 1.59 -11.45
N GLY A 90 -0.11 1.35 -10.14
CA GLY A 90 -0.88 0.29 -9.49
C GLY A 90 -2.39 0.46 -9.65
N ALA A 91 -2.89 1.69 -9.55
CA ALA A 91 -4.32 2.00 -9.68
C ALA A 91 -4.89 1.70 -11.07
N ILE A 92 -4.09 1.87 -12.13
CA ILE A 92 -4.55 1.66 -13.51
C ILE A 92 -4.49 0.20 -13.96
N MET A 93 -3.77 -0.67 -13.27
CA MET A 93 -3.64 -2.07 -13.66
C MET A 93 -5.01 -2.76 -13.68
N ASP A 94 -5.28 -3.51 -14.76
CA ASP A 94 -6.57 -4.17 -15.03
C ASP A 94 -7.79 -3.21 -15.03
N ASN A 95 -7.56 -1.92 -15.28
CA ASN A 95 -8.61 -0.91 -15.34
C ASN A 95 -8.49 -0.05 -16.60
N PRO A 96 -8.82 -0.59 -17.80
CA PRO A 96 -8.56 0.07 -19.08
C PRO A 96 -9.30 1.41 -19.28
N SER A 97 -10.33 1.69 -18.48
CA SER A 97 -11.08 2.96 -18.55
C SER A 97 -10.50 4.05 -17.65
N LEU A 98 -9.60 3.72 -16.73
CA LEU A 98 -9.11 4.65 -15.73
C LEU A 98 -8.00 5.54 -16.29
N PHE A 99 -8.18 6.84 -16.10
CA PHE A 99 -7.18 7.86 -16.34
C PHE A 99 -6.68 8.44 -15.01
N VAL A 100 -5.36 8.48 -14.83
CA VAL A 100 -4.76 8.95 -13.58
C VAL A 100 -3.76 10.07 -13.84
N PRO A 101 -4.19 11.35 -13.79
CA PRO A 101 -3.26 12.46 -13.64
C PRO A 101 -2.52 12.34 -12.30
N CYS A 102 -1.20 12.23 -12.35
CA CYS A 102 -0.34 12.10 -11.18
C CYS A 102 0.55 13.34 -11.07
N ILE A 103 0.29 14.17 -10.07
CA ILE A 103 1.10 15.36 -9.80
C ILE A 103 2.31 14.92 -8.99
N VAL A 104 3.49 15.12 -9.55
CA VAL A 104 4.78 14.78 -8.95
C VAL A 104 5.50 16.08 -8.59
N GLY A 105 5.89 16.25 -7.32
CA GLY A 105 6.72 17.37 -6.91
C GLY A 105 8.17 17.20 -7.39
N ASP A 106 8.82 18.31 -7.79
CA ASP A 106 10.21 18.28 -8.21
C ASP A 106 11.18 17.89 -7.07
N GLY A 107 10.82 18.16 -5.83
CA GLY A 107 11.52 17.63 -4.64
C GLY A 107 11.28 16.14 -4.43
N GLU A 108 10.06 15.67 -4.65
CA GLU A 108 9.71 14.26 -4.60
C GLU A 108 10.45 13.45 -5.68
N ALA A 109 10.67 14.05 -6.85
CA ALA A 109 11.40 13.43 -7.97
C ALA A 109 12.86 13.04 -7.62
N GLU A 110 13.42 13.60 -6.53
CA GLU A 110 14.76 13.24 -6.04
C GLU A 110 14.78 12.00 -5.12
N THR A 111 13.62 11.50 -4.70
CA THR A 111 13.56 10.30 -3.85
C THR A 111 13.91 9.03 -4.63
N GLY A 112 14.54 8.06 -3.97
CA GLY A 112 14.88 6.78 -4.60
C GLY A 112 13.67 6.05 -5.19
N PRO A 113 12.54 5.91 -4.46
CA PRO A 113 11.34 5.28 -4.99
C PRO A 113 10.82 5.96 -6.26
N LEU A 114 10.70 7.29 -6.28
CA LEU A 114 10.18 7.97 -7.46
C LEU A 114 11.14 7.93 -8.65
N ALA A 115 12.45 8.00 -8.41
CA ALA A 115 13.45 7.85 -9.48
C ALA A 115 13.30 6.51 -10.21
N THR A 116 12.98 5.44 -9.49
CA THR A 116 12.65 4.14 -10.07
C THR A 116 11.25 4.14 -10.70
N GLY A 117 10.31 4.87 -10.12
CA GLY A 117 8.92 4.98 -10.57
C GLY A 117 8.76 5.45 -12.02
N TRP A 118 9.68 6.25 -12.55
CA TRP A 118 9.68 6.65 -13.97
C TRP A 118 9.80 5.48 -14.94
N GLN A 119 10.26 4.31 -14.49
CA GLN A 119 10.36 3.11 -15.32
C GLN A 119 9.05 2.33 -15.43
N SER A 120 8.05 2.65 -14.62
CA SER A 120 6.79 1.89 -14.49
C SER A 120 5.99 1.78 -15.79
N ASN A 121 6.19 2.72 -16.72
CA ASN A 121 5.58 2.67 -18.05
C ASN A 121 6.02 1.48 -18.93
N LYS A 122 7.01 0.68 -18.48
CA LYS A 122 7.44 -0.57 -19.13
C LYS A 122 6.71 -1.80 -18.56
N LEU A 123 5.92 -1.62 -17.52
CA LEU A 123 5.23 -2.69 -16.78
C LEU A 123 3.71 -2.61 -16.92
N VAL A 124 3.22 -1.88 -17.91
CA VAL A 124 1.79 -1.70 -18.17
C VAL A 124 1.44 -2.01 -19.61
N ASN A 125 0.20 -2.44 -19.84
CA ASN A 125 -0.34 -2.74 -21.17
C ASN A 125 -1.52 -1.81 -21.43
N PRO A 126 -1.40 -0.82 -22.33
CA PRO A 126 -2.48 0.14 -22.57
C PRO A 126 -3.77 -0.47 -23.15
N ARG A 127 -3.75 -1.78 -23.53
CA ARG A 127 -4.97 -2.52 -23.94
C ARG A 127 -5.82 -2.91 -22.73
N THR A 128 -5.19 -3.41 -21.65
CA THR A 128 -5.85 -3.97 -20.46
C THR A 128 -5.78 -3.07 -19.25
N ASP A 129 -4.81 -2.16 -19.23
CA ASP A 129 -4.59 -1.21 -18.16
C ASP A 129 -5.08 0.20 -18.56
N GLY A 130 -5.27 1.08 -17.59
CA GLY A 130 -5.53 2.49 -17.81
C GLY A 130 -4.29 3.27 -18.26
N ILE A 131 -4.33 4.59 -18.14
CA ILE A 131 -3.19 5.46 -18.47
C ILE A 131 -2.88 6.38 -17.29
N VAL A 132 -1.60 6.53 -16.99
CA VAL A 132 -1.06 7.55 -16.09
C VAL A 132 -0.57 8.74 -16.92
N LEU A 133 -0.94 9.95 -16.53
CA LEU A 133 -0.35 11.19 -17.01
C LEU A 133 0.50 11.80 -15.90
N PRO A 134 1.82 11.63 -15.89
CA PRO A 134 2.67 12.33 -14.94
C PRO A 134 2.69 13.85 -15.24
N ILE A 135 2.52 14.64 -14.18
CA ILE A 135 2.61 16.09 -14.22
C ILE A 135 3.70 16.51 -13.25
N LEU A 136 4.90 16.72 -13.72
CA LEU A 136 6.02 17.19 -12.91
C LEU A 136 5.82 18.67 -12.57
N HIS A 137 5.46 18.97 -11.33
CA HIS A 137 5.36 20.35 -10.86
C HIS A 137 6.74 20.89 -10.50
N LEU A 138 7.38 21.51 -11.48
CA LEU A 138 8.74 22.03 -11.40
C LEU A 138 8.72 23.46 -10.86
N ASN A 139 8.64 23.62 -9.54
CA ASN A 139 8.61 24.93 -8.88
C ASN A 139 9.99 25.44 -8.43
N GLY A 140 11.01 24.59 -8.49
CA GLY A 140 12.41 24.94 -8.31
C GLY A 140 12.97 24.78 -6.91
N TYR A 141 12.16 24.48 -5.88
CA TYR A 141 12.62 24.43 -4.49
C TYR A 141 11.95 23.35 -3.66
N LYS A 142 12.74 22.74 -2.77
CA LYS A 142 12.33 21.93 -1.63
C LYS A 142 12.01 22.83 -0.41
N ILE A 143 12.11 22.28 0.80
CA ILE A 143 11.88 23.02 2.05
C ILE A 143 12.85 24.20 2.19
N ALA A 144 14.14 24.00 1.90
CA ALA A 144 15.20 24.99 2.09
C ALA A 144 16.17 25.11 0.91
N ASN A 145 16.18 24.14 0.00
CA ASN A 145 17.15 24.03 -1.09
C ASN A 145 16.48 24.02 -2.46
N PRO A 146 17.17 24.42 -3.52
CA PRO A 146 16.72 24.19 -4.88
C PRO A 146 16.63 22.69 -5.18
N THR A 147 15.79 22.32 -6.14
CA THR A 147 15.73 20.96 -6.67
C THR A 147 16.75 20.76 -7.78
N ILE A 148 17.23 19.52 -7.96
CA ILE A 148 18.22 19.18 -9.00
C ILE A 148 17.62 19.42 -10.37
N LEU A 149 16.41 18.90 -10.65
CA LEU A 149 15.75 19.03 -11.95
C LEU A 149 15.50 20.49 -12.35
N SER A 150 15.41 21.43 -11.41
CA SER A 150 15.26 22.85 -11.72
C SER A 150 16.59 23.56 -12.04
N ARG A 151 17.71 22.88 -11.95
CA ARG A 151 19.06 23.46 -12.12
C ARG A 151 19.84 22.84 -13.28
N ILE A 152 19.30 21.82 -13.92
CA ILE A 152 19.81 21.31 -15.20
C ILE A 152 19.22 22.13 -16.36
N SER A 153 19.77 22.00 -17.55
CA SER A 153 19.24 22.69 -18.74
C SER A 153 17.90 22.06 -19.17
N ASP A 154 17.09 22.80 -19.92
CA ASP A 154 15.84 22.27 -20.47
C ASP A 154 16.10 21.11 -21.43
N GLU A 155 17.17 21.16 -22.22
CA GLU A 155 17.60 20.07 -23.09
C GLU A 155 17.93 18.80 -22.30
N GLU A 156 18.75 18.91 -21.24
CA GLU A 156 19.08 17.78 -20.35
C GLU A 156 17.82 17.19 -19.67
N LEU A 157 16.89 18.04 -19.27
CA LEU A 157 15.64 17.63 -18.64
C LEU A 157 14.74 16.84 -19.62
N HIS A 158 14.63 17.31 -20.86
CA HIS A 158 13.91 16.64 -21.93
C HIS A 158 14.54 15.29 -22.28
N GLU A 159 15.86 15.24 -22.48
CA GLU A 159 16.59 14.00 -22.76
C GLU A 159 16.43 12.97 -21.65
N PHE A 160 16.44 13.43 -20.38
CA PHE A 160 16.23 12.56 -19.21
C PHE A 160 14.88 11.86 -19.28
N PHE A 161 13.78 12.58 -19.47
CA PHE A 161 12.45 11.97 -19.52
C PHE A 161 12.18 11.19 -20.80
N HIS A 162 12.71 11.66 -21.93
CA HIS A 162 12.62 10.91 -23.18
C HIS A 162 13.34 9.56 -23.06
N GLY A 163 14.53 9.52 -22.45
CA GLY A 163 15.24 8.28 -22.13
C GLY A 163 14.47 7.34 -21.20
N MET A 164 13.58 7.88 -20.37
CA MET A 164 12.68 7.10 -19.53
C MET A 164 11.40 6.63 -20.25
N GLY A 165 11.24 6.97 -21.54
CA GLY A 165 10.10 6.55 -22.37
C GLY A 165 8.87 7.44 -22.26
N TYR A 166 9.09 8.72 -21.98
CA TYR A 166 8.05 9.75 -21.99
C TYR A 166 8.27 10.73 -23.15
N GLU A 167 7.17 11.33 -23.62
CA GLU A 167 7.19 12.53 -24.45
C GLU A 167 6.85 13.74 -23.57
N PRO A 168 7.85 14.57 -23.19
CA PRO A 168 7.62 15.68 -22.28
C PRO A 168 7.08 16.92 -23.00
N TYR A 169 5.94 17.40 -22.51
CA TYR A 169 5.31 18.66 -22.90
C TYR A 169 5.60 19.73 -21.85
N GLU A 170 6.27 20.82 -22.22
CA GLU A 170 6.56 21.89 -21.27
C GLU A 170 5.46 22.93 -21.20
N PHE A 171 5.06 23.30 -19.97
CA PHE A 171 4.16 24.41 -19.68
C PHE A 171 4.79 25.35 -18.66
N VAL A 172 5.01 26.60 -19.06
CA VAL A 172 5.64 27.63 -18.22
C VAL A 172 4.63 28.74 -17.93
N ALA A 173 4.49 29.12 -16.65
CA ALA A 173 3.60 30.17 -16.21
C ALA A 173 4.12 30.89 -14.95
N GLY A 174 3.72 32.15 -14.76
CA GLY A 174 3.97 32.91 -13.54
C GLY A 174 5.33 33.59 -13.43
N PHE A 175 6.18 33.52 -14.45
CA PHE A 175 7.49 34.20 -14.48
C PHE A 175 7.46 35.58 -15.13
N ASP A 176 6.40 35.88 -15.84
CA ASP A 176 6.15 37.15 -16.51
C ASP A 176 4.81 37.77 -16.06
N ASN A 177 4.37 38.81 -16.77
CA ASN A 177 3.10 39.47 -16.48
C ASN A 177 2.00 39.00 -17.47
N GLU A 178 2.03 37.75 -17.91
CA GLU A 178 0.99 37.18 -18.76
C GLU A 178 -0.37 37.22 -18.03
N ASP A 179 -1.41 37.52 -18.77
CA ASP A 179 -2.78 37.50 -18.27
C ASP A 179 -3.21 36.09 -17.86
N HIS A 180 -3.81 35.98 -16.68
CA HIS A 180 -4.24 34.67 -16.13
C HIS A 180 -5.20 33.92 -17.07
N LEU A 181 -6.08 34.63 -17.78
CA LEU A 181 -7.00 33.98 -18.73
C LEU A 181 -6.22 33.35 -19.92
N SER A 182 -5.18 34.03 -20.39
CA SER A 182 -4.27 33.50 -21.41
C SER A 182 -3.56 32.24 -20.93
N ILE A 183 -3.03 32.25 -19.70
CA ILE A 183 -2.38 31.09 -19.09
C ILE A 183 -3.35 29.89 -19.02
N HIS A 184 -4.58 30.14 -18.55
CA HIS A 184 -5.60 29.07 -18.44
C HIS A 184 -5.99 28.51 -19.79
N ARG A 185 -6.08 29.31 -20.84
CA ARG A 185 -6.38 28.85 -22.20
C ARG A 185 -5.27 27.97 -22.75
N ARG A 186 -4.02 28.43 -22.66
CA ARG A 186 -2.85 27.65 -23.09
C ARG A 186 -2.78 26.30 -22.38
N PHE A 187 -3.04 26.28 -21.08
CA PHE A 187 -3.02 25.02 -20.33
C PHE A 187 -4.17 24.09 -20.75
N ALA A 188 -5.36 24.62 -20.99
CA ALA A 188 -6.47 23.82 -21.49
C ALA A 188 -6.15 23.21 -22.86
N GLU A 189 -5.60 24.02 -23.79
CA GLU A 189 -5.20 23.56 -25.13
C GLU A 189 -4.10 22.48 -25.05
N LEU A 190 -3.10 22.66 -24.19
CA LEU A 190 -2.07 21.65 -23.96
C LEU A 190 -2.67 20.35 -23.41
N PHE A 191 -3.57 20.45 -22.43
CA PHE A 191 -4.16 19.28 -21.79
C PHE A 191 -5.00 18.46 -22.78
N GLU A 192 -5.76 19.13 -23.67
CA GLU A 192 -6.50 18.47 -24.76
C GLU A 192 -5.54 17.77 -25.73
N THR A 193 -4.45 18.44 -26.14
CA THR A 193 -3.43 17.85 -27.04
C THR A 193 -2.83 16.57 -26.45
N VAL A 194 -2.47 16.61 -25.17
CA VAL A 194 -1.90 15.47 -24.44
C VAL A 194 -2.90 14.34 -24.31
N PHE A 195 -4.18 14.67 -24.10
CA PHE A 195 -5.22 13.65 -23.99
C PHE A 195 -5.56 13.01 -25.35
N ASP A 196 -5.56 13.76 -26.43
CA ASP A 196 -5.73 13.20 -27.78
C ASP A 196 -4.64 12.17 -28.07
N GLU A 197 -3.37 12.46 -27.71
CA GLU A 197 -2.27 11.49 -27.82
C GLU A 197 -2.51 10.24 -26.96
N ILE A 198 -3.02 10.39 -25.73
CA ILE A 198 -3.42 9.25 -24.88
C ILE A 198 -4.52 8.41 -25.57
N CYS A 199 -5.49 9.04 -26.19
CA CYS A 199 -6.53 8.35 -26.95
C CYS A 199 -5.94 7.58 -28.15
N ASP A 200 -4.99 8.16 -28.85
CA ASP A 200 -4.28 7.51 -29.96
C ASP A 200 -3.47 6.29 -29.48
N ILE A 201 -2.76 6.40 -28.35
CA ILE A 201 -2.09 5.27 -27.72
C ILE A 201 -3.07 4.15 -27.38
N LYS A 202 -4.21 4.48 -26.76
CA LYS A 202 -5.26 3.50 -26.43
C LYS A 202 -5.86 2.86 -27.66
N ALA A 203 -6.08 3.60 -28.73
CA ALA A 203 -6.58 3.10 -30.01
C ALA A 203 -5.56 2.18 -30.68
N ALA A 204 -4.29 2.58 -30.75
CA ALA A 204 -3.20 1.77 -31.29
C ALA A 204 -3.04 0.44 -30.53
N ALA A 205 -3.19 0.46 -29.21
CA ALA A 205 -3.11 -0.72 -28.36
C ALA A 205 -4.17 -1.80 -28.66
N GLN A 206 -5.27 -1.45 -29.35
CA GLN A 206 -6.28 -2.43 -29.79
C GLN A 206 -5.86 -3.19 -31.05
N THR A 207 -4.79 -2.77 -31.71
CA THR A 207 -4.23 -3.48 -32.87
C THR A 207 -3.22 -4.55 -32.45
N ASP A 208 -2.96 -5.53 -33.34
CA ASP A 208 -1.99 -6.61 -33.07
C ASP A 208 -0.55 -6.20 -33.38
N ASP A 209 -0.32 -5.02 -33.94
CA ASP A 209 0.97 -4.49 -34.36
C ASP A 209 1.35 -3.26 -33.51
N MET A 210 1.21 -3.38 -32.19
CA MET A 210 1.54 -2.29 -31.28
C MET A 210 3.03 -2.29 -30.93
N THR A 211 3.69 -1.20 -31.25
CA THR A 211 5.00 -0.88 -30.67
C THR A 211 4.82 -0.12 -29.36
N ARG A 212 5.72 -0.32 -28.38
CA ARG A 212 5.66 0.43 -27.13
C ARG A 212 5.63 1.93 -27.40
N PRO A 213 4.62 2.65 -26.87
CA PRO A 213 4.55 4.10 -27.06
C PRO A 213 5.55 4.84 -26.18
N PHE A 214 5.88 6.07 -26.55
CA PHE A 214 6.31 7.08 -25.59
C PHE A 214 5.04 7.65 -24.96
N TYR A 215 4.97 7.64 -23.63
CA TYR A 215 3.78 8.16 -22.93
C TYR A 215 3.93 9.66 -22.72
N PRO A 216 2.90 10.47 -22.97
CA PRO A 216 2.98 11.89 -22.70
C PRO A 216 3.16 12.17 -21.21
N MET A 217 3.90 13.23 -20.89
CA MET A 217 3.98 13.82 -19.57
C MET A 217 4.03 15.34 -19.65
N ILE A 218 3.62 16.04 -18.60
CA ILE A 218 3.69 17.50 -18.55
C ILE A 218 4.76 17.94 -17.56
N ILE A 219 5.70 18.77 -18.02
CA ILE A 219 6.61 19.54 -17.16
C ILE A 219 5.95 20.88 -16.88
N PHE A 220 5.33 20.99 -15.69
CA PHE A 220 4.58 22.16 -15.27
C PHE A 220 5.47 23.09 -14.43
N ARG A 221 6.03 24.11 -15.08
CA ARG A 221 7.01 25.03 -14.49
C ARG A 221 6.34 26.30 -14.00
N THR A 222 6.42 26.56 -12.68
CA THR A 222 5.93 27.80 -12.06
C THR A 222 6.91 28.29 -10.98
N PRO A 223 6.90 29.56 -10.58
CA PRO A 223 7.63 29.99 -9.40
C PRO A 223 7.02 29.33 -8.14
N LYS A 224 7.88 28.87 -7.24
CA LYS A 224 7.39 28.36 -5.94
C LYS A 224 6.62 29.46 -5.20
N GLY A 225 5.42 29.10 -4.68
CA GLY A 225 4.53 30.07 -4.03
C GLY A 225 3.95 31.10 -5.00
N TRP A 226 3.78 30.74 -6.27
CA TRP A 226 3.15 31.58 -7.26
C TRP A 226 1.84 32.17 -6.73
N THR A 227 1.64 33.48 -6.92
CA THR A 227 0.56 34.32 -6.40
C THR A 227 0.68 34.72 -4.92
N CYS A 228 1.65 34.23 -4.15
CA CYS A 228 1.91 34.76 -2.82
C CYS A 228 2.63 36.14 -2.88
N PRO A 229 2.72 36.88 -1.76
CA PRO A 229 3.48 38.14 -1.72
C PRO A 229 4.90 37.95 -2.21
N LYS A 230 5.35 38.80 -3.15
CA LYS A 230 6.69 38.70 -3.73
C LYS A 230 7.80 38.89 -2.71
N PHE A 231 7.55 39.73 -1.71
CA PHE A 231 8.49 40.03 -0.62
C PHE A 231 7.73 40.14 0.70
N ILE A 232 8.32 39.61 1.79
CA ILE A 232 7.87 39.75 3.17
C ILE A 232 9.10 40.15 3.99
N ASP A 233 9.01 41.22 4.78
CA ASP A 233 10.11 41.79 5.57
C ASP A 233 11.38 42.04 4.73
N GLY A 234 11.20 42.48 3.49
CA GLY A 234 12.29 42.79 2.55
C GLY A 234 12.98 41.55 1.97
N LYS A 235 12.52 40.34 2.30
CA LYS A 235 13.07 39.08 1.77
C LYS A 235 12.18 38.54 0.64
N LYS A 236 12.81 38.06 -0.44
CA LYS A 236 12.10 37.42 -1.55
C LYS A 236 11.36 36.17 -1.04
N THR A 237 10.05 36.09 -1.29
CA THR A 237 9.17 34.96 -0.90
C THR A 237 8.76 34.19 -2.14
N GLU A 238 7.96 34.78 -3.05
CA GLU A 238 7.60 34.13 -4.30
C GLU A 238 8.87 33.76 -5.13
N GLY A 239 8.89 32.55 -5.69
CA GLY A 239 10.03 32.04 -6.44
C GLY A 239 11.26 31.78 -5.57
N SER A 240 11.08 31.46 -4.30
CA SER A 240 12.14 31.04 -3.40
C SER A 240 11.65 29.99 -2.41
N TRP A 241 12.61 29.31 -1.75
CA TRP A 241 12.29 28.32 -0.71
C TRP A 241 11.47 28.89 0.46
N ARG A 242 11.50 30.21 0.69
CA ARG A 242 10.78 30.85 1.80
C ARG A 242 9.26 30.75 1.68
N SER A 243 8.74 30.53 0.48
CA SER A 243 7.31 30.27 0.29
C SER A 243 6.86 28.86 0.66
N HIS A 244 7.79 27.93 0.96
CA HIS A 244 7.44 26.59 1.41
C HIS A 244 6.91 26.60 2.85
N GLN A 245 7.55 27.36 3.74
CA GLN A 245 7.12 27.47 5.13
C GLN A 245 6.04 28.55 5.25
N VAL A 246 5.49 28.75 6.45
CA VAL A 246 4.44 29.73 6.71
C VAL A 246 5.06 31.15 6.71
N PRO A 247 5.06 31.86 5.58
CA PRO A 247 5.81 33.11 5.44
C PRO A 247 5.25 34.26 6.31
N LEU A 248 3.98 34.17 6.70
CA LEU A 248 3.28 35.11 7.56
C LEU A 248 2.88 34.48 8.90
N ALA A 249 3.71 33.66 9.49
CA ALA A 249 3.45 32.97 10.76
C ALA A 249 3.10 33.93 11.90
N SER A 250 3.61 35.15 11.86
CA SER A 250 3.34 36.21 12.87
C SER A 250 2.07 37.02 12.59
N ALA A 251 1.25 36.67 11.59
CA ALA A 251 0.03 37.44 11.28
C ALA A 251 -0.97 37.50 12.44
N ARG A 252 -0.92 36.54 13.37
CA ARG A 252 -1.73 36.58 14.60
C ARG A 252 -1.28 37.70 15.59
N ASP A 253 0.02 37.95 15.64
CA ASP A 253 0.65 38.79 16.68
C ASP A 253 1.15 40.12 16.14
N THR A 254 1.20 40.30 14.81
CA THR A 254 1.77 41.47 14.15
C THR A 254 0.79 42.02 13.12
N GLU A 255 0.27 43.26 13.38
CA GLU A 255 -0.67 43.92 12.49
C GLU A 255 -0.14 44.05 11.05
N ALA A 256 1.15 44.35 10.88
CA ALA A 256 1.76 44.46 9.57
C ALA A 256 1.68 43.15 8.76
N HIS A 257 1.91 41.99 9.40
CA HIS A 257 1.76 40.68 8.74
C HIS A 257 0.30 40.31 8.50
N PHE A 258 -0.60 40.68 9.41
CA PHE A 258 -2.03 40.50 9.23
C PHE A 258 -2.55 41.27 8.01
N GLU A 259 -2.16 42.53 7.83
CA GLU A 259 -2.54 43.33 6.66
C GLU A 259 -1.98 42.75 5.35
N VAL A 260 -0.75 42.21 5.35
CA VAL A 260 -0.19 41.52 4.18
C VAL A 260 -1.00 40.29 3.86
N LEU A 261 -1.34 39.46 4.86
CA LEU A 261 -2.17 38.26 4.68
C LEU A 261 -3.56 38.60 4.16
N LYS A 262 -4.20 39.60 4.73
CA LYS A 262 -5.51 40.09 4.31
C LYS A 262 -5.50 40.54 2.86
N ASN A 263 -4.56 41.42 2.48
CA ASN A 263 -4.42 41.87 1.08
C ASN A 263 -4.14 40.73 0.11
N TRP A 264 -3.36 39.72 0.53
CA TRP A 264 -3.11 38.52 -0.30
C TRP A 264 -4.42 37.75 -0.52
N LEU A 265 -5.18 37.42 0.53
CA LEU A 265 -6.45 36.71 0.40
C LEU A 265 -7.48 37.50 -0.40
N GLU A 266 -7.59 38.83 -0.18
CA GLU A 266 -8.48 39.70 -0.95
C GLU A 266 -8.10 39.82 -2.42
N SER A 267 -6.81 39.60 -2.78
CA SER A 267 -6.35 39.58 -4.18
C SER A 267 -6.98 38.48 -5.02
N TYR A 268 -7.47 37.40 -4.39
CA TYR A 268 -8.21 36.33 -5.05
C TYR A 268 -9.68 36.66 -5.31
N LYS A 269 -10.16 37.83 -4.85
CA LYS A 269 -11.53 38.35 -5.03
C LYS A 269 -12.61 37.33 -4.65
N PRO A 270 -12.63 36.87 -3.39
CA PRO A 270 -13.60 35.87 -2.92
C PRO A 270 -15.05 36.30 -3.17
N GLU A 271 -15.36 37.60 -3.21
CA GLU A 271 -16.67 38.12 -3.56
C GLU A 271 -17.14 37.81 -4.99
N GLU A 272 -16.24 37.47 -5.89
CA GLU A 272 -16.57 36.97 -7.24
C GLU A 272 -16.96 35.48 -7.21
N LEU A 273 -16.52 34.72 -6.20
CA LEU A 273 -16.67 33.26 -6.10
C LEU A 273 -17.81 32.85 -5.15
N PHE A 274 -18.06 33.63 -4.11
CA PHE A 274 -19.05 33.34 -3.08
C PHE A 274 -20.15 34.43 -3.05
N ASP A 275 -21.34 34.02 -2.63
CA ASP A 275 -22.46 34.92 -2.41
C ASP A 275 -22.39 35.58 -0.99
N GLU A 276 -23.40 36.39 -0.67
CA GLU A 276 -23.50 37.08 0.63
C GLU A 276 -23.67 36.14 1.83
N ASN A 277 -24.02 34.89 1.62
CA ASN A 277 -24.17 33.86 2.65
C ASN A 277 -22.92 32.96 2.77
N GLY A 278 -21.89 33.21 1.95
CA GLY A 278 -20.70 32.39 1.87
C GLY A 278 -20.87 31.09 1.07
N ALA A 279 -21.99 30.94 0.36
CA ALA A 279 -22.18 29.82 -0.55
C ALA A 279 -21.45 30.06 -1.87
N VAL A 280 -20.88 29.00 -2.43
CA VAL A 280 -20.24 29.06 -3.75
C VAL A 280 -21.28 29.39 -4.81
N LYS A 281 -21.02 30.40 -5.63
CA LYS A 281 -21.94 30.80 -6.69
C LYS A 281 -22.12 29.70 -7.73
N PRO A 282 -23.34 29.48 -8.26
CA PRO A 282 -23.64 28.41 -9.21
C PRO A 282 -22.76 28.41 -10.46
N GLU A 283 -22.37 29.57 -10.97
CA GLU A 283 -21.50 29.71 -12.14
C GLU A 283 -20.10 29.18 -11.90
N VAL A 284 -19.60 29.15 -10.66
CA VAL A 284 -18.29 28.60 -10.28
C VAL A 284 -18.27 27.08 -10.34
N THR A 285 -19.42 26.45 -10.10
CA THR A 285 -19.57 24.98 -10.08
C THR A 285 -20.31 24.41 -11.29
N ALA A 286 -20.75 25.27 -12.22
CA ALA A 286 -21.55 24.85 -13.37
C ALA A 286 -20.89 23.83 -14.31
N PHE A 287 -19.56 23.74 -14.28
CA PHE A 287 -18.77 22.81 -15.10
C PHE A 287 -18.35 21.55 -14.33
N MET A 288 -18.77 21.39 -13.09
CA MET A 288 -18.41 20.21 -12.31
C MET A 288 -19.09 18.95 -12.87
N PRO A 289 -18.41 17.81 -12.89
CA PRO A 289 -19.01 16.54 -13.27
C PRO A 289 -20.10 16.13 -12.27
N THR A 290 -20.94 15.18 -12.67
CA THR A 290 -22.01 14.66 -11.82
C THR A 290 -21.88 13.16 -11.57
N GLY A 291 -22.51 12.65 -10.51
CA GLY A 291 -22.48 11.23 -10.16
C GLY A 291 -21.05 10.72 -9.92
N GLU A 292 -20.78 9.53 -10.39
CA GLU A 292 -19.49 8.84 -10.19
C GLU A 292 -18.30 9.47 -10.97
N LEU A 293 -18.55 10.45 -11.81
CA LEU A 293 -17.50 11.24 -12.45
C LEU A 293 -16.94 12.33 -11.52
N ARG A 294 -17.62 12.67 -10.42
CA ARG A 294 -17.07 13.55 -9.38
C ARG A 294 -15.87 12.86 -8.71
N ILE A 295 -14.84 13.61 -8.42
CA ILE A 295 -13.60 13.05 -7.84
C ILE A 295 -13.89 12.26 -6.55
N GLY A 296 -14.71 12.82 -5.65
CA GLY A 296 -15.02 12.18 -4.37
C GLY A 296 -16.02 11.01 -4.46
N GLU A 297 -16.79 10.91 -5.54
CA GLU A 297 -17.75 9.82 -5.77
C GLU A 297 -17.21 8.70 -6.68
N ASN A 298 -16.02 8.89 -7.27
CA ASN A 298 -15.44 7.88 -8.14
C ASN A 298 -15.25 6.56 -7.37
N PRO A 299 -15.83 5.44 -7.83
CA PRO A 299 -15.75 4.17 -7.12
C PRO A 299 -14.29 3.64 -7.03
N ASN A 300 -13.42 3.99 -7.99
CA ASN A 300 -12.00 3.63 -7.91
C ASN A 300 -11.26 4.35 -6.79
N ALA A 301 -11.75 5.50 -6.32
CA ALA A 301 -11.20 6.19 -5.15
C ALA A 301 -11.78 5.66 -3.82
N ASN A 302 -12.70 4.70 -3.88
CA ASN A 302 -13.25 3.96 -2.74
C ASN A 302 -13.44 2.50 -3.16
N GLY A 303 -12.33 1.83 -3.45
CA GLY A 303 -12.30 0.54 -4.13
C GLY A 303 -13.11 -0.58 -3.48
N GLY A 304 -13.35 -0.50 -2.16
CA GLY A 304 -14.26 -1.43 -1.50
C GLY A 304 -15.71 -1.38 -2.02
N ARG A 305 -16.11 -0.33 -2.77
CA ARG A 305 -17.43 -0.28 -3.44
C ARG A 305 -17.52 -1.18 -4.67
N ILE A 306 -16.38 -1.47 -5.30
CA ILE A 306 -16.28 -2.26 -6.54
C ILE A 306 -15.51 -3.55 -6.36
N ARG A 307 -15.00 -3.81 -5.16
CA ARG A 307 -14.30 -5.04 -4.82
C ARG A 307 -15.24 -6.23 -4.96
N GLU A 308 -14.83 -7.23 -5.72
CA GLU A 308 -15.48 -8.53 -5.80
C GLU A 308 -14.78 -9.53 -4.87
N GLU A 309 -15.49 -10.54 -4.38
CA GLU A 309 -14.87 -11.62 -3.62
C GLU A 309 -14.11 -12.56 -4.56
N LEU A 310 -12.92 -12.99 -4.15
CA LEU A 310 -12.13 -13.96 -4.91
C LEU A 310 -12.85 -15.29 -5.05
N LYS A 311 -12.86 -15.82 -6.27
CA LYS A 311 -13.30 -17.18 -6.60
C LYS A 311 -12.21 -18.16 -6.23
N LEU A 312 -12.08 -18.44 -4.93
CA LEU A 312 -11.05 -19.35 -4.42
C LEU A 312 -11.34 -20.80 -4.82
N PRO A 313 -10.33 -21.55 -5.30
CA PRO A 313 -10.45 -23.00 -5.47
C PRO A 313 -10.67 -23.70 -4.12
N LYS A 314 -11.20 -24.92 -4.14
CA LYS A 314 -11.37 -25.72 -2.91
C LYS A 314 -10.01 -26.10 -2.35
N LEU A 315 -9.77 -25.72 -1.10
CA LEU A 315 -8.47 -25.92 -0.45
C LEU A 315 -8.10 -27.41 -0.30
N GLU A 316 -9.09 -28.30 -0.16
CA GLU A 316 -8.94 -29.75 -0.08
C GLU A 316 -8.31 -30.39 -1.33
N ASP A 317 -8.34 -29.68 -2.47
CA ASP A 317 -7.69 -30.14 -3.71
C ASP A 317 -6.16 -29.95 -3.67
N TYR A 318 -5.66 -29.14 -2.73
CA TYR A 318 -4.24 -28.81 -2.55
C TYR A 318 -3.65 -29.40 -1.26
N GLU A 319 -4.46 -30.08 -0.47
CA GLU A 319 -4.06 -30.68 0.81
C GLU A 319 -2.93 -31.71 0.63
N VAL A 320 -2.03 -31.74 1.59
CA VAL A 320 -1.08 -32.83 1.79
C VAL A 320 -1.79 -33.93 2.61
N LYS A 321 -2.43 -34.87 1.91
CA LYS A 321 -3.29 -35.93 2.50
C LYS A 321 -2.49 -37.04 3.18
N GLU A 322 -1.23 -37.19 2.78
CA GLU A 322 -0.35 -38.25 3.26
C GLU A 322 -0.10 -38.18 4.78
N VAL A 323 -0.26 -37.01 5.40
CA VAL A 323 -0.17 -36.87 6.86
C VAL A 323 -1.25 -37.69 7.56
N ALA A 324 -2.47 -37.71 7.03
CA ALA A 324 -3.55 -38.53 7.59
C ALA A 324 -3.29 -40.03 7.43
N GLU A 325 -2.55 -40.45 6.41
CA GLU A 325 -2.22 -41.86 6.11
C GLU A 325 -0.98 -42.33 6.89
N TYR A 326 0.09 -41.53 6.90
CA TYR A 326 1.40 -41.92 7.43
C TYR A 326 1.75 -41.31 8.78
N GLY A 327 0.96 -40.35 9.26
CA GLY A 327 1.15 -39.70 10.56
C GLY A 327 1.87 -38.35 10.50
N HIS A 328 1.87 -37.64 11.61
CA HIS A 328 2.48 -36.33 11.79
C HIS A 328 4.00 -36.36 11.55
N GLY A 329 4.53 -35.34 10.88
CA GLY A 329 5.94 -35.26 10.52
C GLY A 329 6.30 -35.95 9.21
N TRP A 330 5.32 -36.25 8.37
CA TRP A 330 5.50 -36.91 7.09
C TRP A 330 6.18 -36.01 6.04
N GLY A 331 7.02 -36.65 5.23
CA GLY A 331 7.57 -36.07 4.01
C GLY A 331 8.61 -34.97 4.23
N GLN A 332 9.01 -34.39 3.12
CA GLN A 332 9.87 -33.22 3.03
C GLN A 332 9.37 -32.37 1.85
N LEU A 333 8.52 -31.39 2.12
CA LEU A 333 7.82 -30.60 1.11
C LEU A 333 8.14 -29.11 1.24
N GLU A 334 8.25 -28.44 0.10
CA GLU A 334 8.36 -26.98 0.03
C GLU A 334 6.96 -26.35 0.18
N ALA A 335 6.66 -25.77 1.33
CA ALA A 335 5.32 -25.24 1.62
C ALA A 335 4.90 -24.15 0.63
N THR A 336 5.79 -23.23 0.30
CA THR A 336 5.50 -22.12 -0.65
C THR A 336 5.27 -22.64 -2.08
N ARG A 337 5.86 -23.79 -2.48
CA ARG A 337 5.53 -24.41 -3.77
C ARG A 337 4.07 -24.88 -3.84
N ARG A 338 3.55 -25.40 -2.73
CA ARG A 338 2.13 -25.79 -2.63
C ARG A 338 1.23 -24.56 -2.71
N LEU A 339 1.61 -23.49 -2.03
CA LEU A 339 0.94 -22.19 -2.15
C LEU A 339 0.97 -21.67 -3.60
N GLY A 340 2.10 -21.81 -4.31
CA GLY A 340 2.23 -21.42 -5.71
C GLY A 340 1.22 -22.10 -6.64
N VAL A 341 0.96 -23.40 -6.43
CA VAL A 341 -0.07 -24.13 -7.19
C VAL A 341 -1.48 -23.62 -6.86
N TYR A 342 -1.77 -23.33 -5.60
CA TYR A 342 -3.03 -22.72 -5.18
C TYR A 342 -3.21 -21.32 -5.79
N THR A 343 -2.18 -20.47 -5.72
CA THR A 343 -2.18 -19.11 -6.28
C THR A 343 -2.35 -19.13 -7.80
N ARG A 344 -1.73 -20.09 -8.53
CA ARG A 344 -1.98 -20.30 -9.96
C ARG A 344 -3.46 -20.40 -10.29
N ASP A 345 -4.17 -21.24 -9.55
CA ASP A 345 -5.58 -21.48 -9.83
C ASP A 345 -6.47 -20.32 -9.33
N ILE A 346 -6.03 -19.57 -8.33
CA ILE A 346 -6.66 -18.28 -7.96
C ILE A 346 -6.56 -17.30 -9.13
N ILE A 347 -5.37 -17.10 -9.71
CA ILE A 347 -5.17 -16.23 -10.88
C ILE A 347 -6.09 -16.66 -12.01
N LYS A 348 -6.10 -17.96 -12.33
CA LYS A 348 -6.94 -18.53 -13.40
C LYS A 348 -8.44 -18.22 -13.22
N ASN A 349 -8.93 -18.23 -11.99
CA ASN A 349 -10.33 -17.98 -11.67
C ASN A 349 -10.67 -16.49 -11.56
N ASN A 350 -9.67 -15.63 -11.38
CA ASN A 350 -9.80 -14.18 -11.13
C ASN A 350 -8.84 -13.39 -12.03
N MET A 351 -8.79 -13.75 -13.31
CA MET A 351 -7.99 -13.05 -14.29
C MET A 351 -8.41 -11.56 -14.32
N HIS A 352 -7.43 -10.65 -14.29
CA HIS A 352 -7.64 -9.19 -14.21
C HIS A 352 -8.18 -8.66 -12.87
N ASP A 353 -8.13 -9.50 -11.81
CA ASP A 353 -8.55 -9.10 -10.45
C ASP A 353 -7.57 -9.58 -9.36
N PHE A 354 -6.58 -10.39 -9.73
CA PHE A 354 -5.53 -10.87 -8.82
C PHE A 354 -4.16 -10.84 -9.48
N ARG A 355 -3.18 -10.20 -8.82
CA ARG A 355 -1.79 -10.12 -9.30
C ARG A 355 -0.78 -10.56 -8.26
N ILE A 356 0.37 -11.05 -8.73
CA ILE A 356 1.58 -11.23 -7.93
C ILE A 356 2.51 -10.05 -8.21
N PHE A 357 3.03 -9.45 -7.14
CA PHE A 357 4.05 -8.42 -7.18
C PHE A 357 5.29 -8.89 -6.43
N GLY A 358 6.47 -8.61 -6.96
CA GLY A 358 7.71 -8.99 -6.27
C GLY A 358 8.97 -8.43 -6.93
N PRO A 359 10.07 -8.29 -6.16
CA PRO A 359 11.33 -7.77 -6.66
C PRO A 359 12.15 -8.86 -7.35
N ASP A 360 11.66 -9.42 -8.49
CA ASP A 360 12.27 -10.54 -9.24
C ASP A 360 12.38 -11.85 -8.43
N GLU A 361 11.44 -12.08 -7.53
CA GLU A 361 11.54 -13.19 -6.56
C GLU A 361 10.38 -14.21 -6.64
N THR A 362 9.47 -14.09 -7.59
CA THR A 362 8.31 -15.01 -7.72
C THR A 362 8.75 -16.46 -7.83
N ALA A 363 9.66 -16.77 -8.73
CA ALA A 363 10.16 -18.15 -8.93
C ALA A 363 10.99 -18.63 -7.74
N SER A 364 11.86 -17.77 -7.18
CA SER A 364 12.70 -18.14 -6.05
C SER A 364 11.91 -18.34 -4.75
N ASN A 365 10.73 -17.71 -4.64
CA ASN A 365 9.75 -17.92 -3.57
C ASN A 365 8.79 -19.09 -3.85
N ARG A 366 9.06 -19.87 -4.91
CA ARG A 366 8.31 -21.08 -5.31
C ARG A 366 6.89 -20.81 -5.83
N LEU A 367 6.61 -19.59 -6.30
CA LEU A 367 5.32 -19.23 -6.90
C LEU A 367 5.28 -19.41 -8.43
N GLN A 368 6.33 -20.00 -9.04
CA GLN A 368 6.45 -20.14 -10.50
C GLN A 368 5.35 -20.98 -11.17
N ALA A 369 4.54 -21.74 -10.42
CA ALA A 369 3.38 -22.40 -10.98
C ALA A 369 2.39 -21.43 -11.64
N SER A 370 2.38 -20.16 -11.23
CA SER A 370 1.59 -19.09 -11.86
C SER A 370 1.89 -18.94 -13.35
N TYR A 371 3.12 -19.18 -13.78
CA TYR A 371 3.51 -19.08 -15.19
C TYR A 371 2.86 -20.14 -16.10
N GLU A 372 2.20 -21.15 -15.55
CA GLU A 372 1.39 -22.10 -16.32
C GLU A 372 0.11 -21.47 -16.87
N VAL A 373 -0.36 -20.36 -16.29
CA VAL A 373 -1.65 -19.72 -16.63
C VAL A 373 -1.53 -18.24 -17.00
N THR A 374 -0.39 -17.60 -16.71
CA THR A 374 -0.13 -16.20 -17.00
C THR A 374 1.36 -15.95 -17.25
N ASN A 375 1.71 -14.71 -17.62
CA ASN A 375 3.08 -14.28 -17.85
C ASN A 375 3.49 -13.17 -16.86
N LYS A 376 4.77 -12.80 -16.91
CA LYS A 376 5.29 -11.54 -16.36
C LYS A 376 4.91 -10.41 -17.30
N GLN A 377 4.25 -9.38 -16.78
CA GLN A 377 3.88 -8.21 -17.58
C GLN A 377 5.11 -7.36 -17.90
N TRP A 378 5.42 -7.21 -19.19
CA TRP A 378 6.64 -6.57 -19.64
C TRP A 378 6.45 -5.94 -21.03
N ASP A 379 6.57 -4.62 -21.11
CA ASP A 379 6.48 -3.84 -22.35
C ASP A 379 7.80 -3.09 -22.64
N ALA A 380 8.95 -3.73 -22.36
CA ALA A 380 10.27 -3.25 -22.75
C ALA A 380 10.84 -4.12 -23.89
N GLY A 381 12.13 -3.99 -24.17
CA GLY A 381 12.76 -4.82 -25.20
C GLY A 381 12.67 -6.31 -24.88
N TYR A 382 12.53 -7.11 -25.93
CA TYR A 382 12.39 -8.56 -25.88
C TYR A 382 13.37 -9.21 -26.87
N ILE A 383 14.08 -10.24 -26.45
CA ILE A 383 15.08 -10.92 -27.26
C ILE A 383 14.51 -12.19 -27.90
N SER A 384 14.09 -13.16 -27.10
CA SER A 384 13.47 -14.41 -27.56
C SER A 384 12.86 -15.17 -26.38
N ASP A 385 11.93 -16.08 -26.66
CA ASP A 385 11.34 -16.99 -25.66
C ASP A 385 12.37 -17.84 -24.90
N GLU A 386 13.52 -18.15 -25.51
CA GLU A 386 14.58 -18.93 -24.88
C GLU A 386 15.35 -18.12 -23.81
N VAL A 387 15.41 -16.79 -23.96
CA VAL A 387 16.21 -15.90 -23.11
C VAL A 387 15.32 -15.14 -22.13
N ASP A 388 14.17 -14.66 -22.61
CA ASP A 388 13.21 -13.85 -21.85
C ASP A 388 11.96 -14.70 -21.49
N GLU A 389 12.20 -15.86 -20.90
CA GLU A 389 11.16 -16.82 -20.55
C GLU A 389 10.06 -16.18 -19.69
N HIS A 390 8.81 -16.37 -20.11
CA HIS A 390 7.61 -15.84 -19.47
C HIS A 390 7.42 -14.30 -19.56
N MET A 391 8.26 -13.55 -20.28
CA MET A 391 8.04 -12.12 -20.51
C MET A 391 7.00 -11.91 -21.61
N HIS A 392 6.00 -11.08 -21.34
CA HIS A 392 4.97 -10.75 -22.31
C HIS A 392 4.30 -9.42 -21.96
N VAL A 393 3.76 -8.71 -22.96
CA VAL A 393 3.05 -7.45 -22.72
C VAL A 393 1.84 -7.58 -21.79
N SER A 394 1.23 -8.76 -21.74
CA SER A 394 0.12 -9.09 -20.85
C SER A 394 0.51 -10.17 -19.85
N GLY A 395 0.27 -9.92 -18.57
CA GLY A 395 0.55 -10.88 -17.50
C GLY A 395 -0.04 -10.42 -16.17
N GLN A 396 -0.21 -11.37 -15.23
CA GLN A 396 -0.68 -11.10 -13.88
C GLN A 396 0.46 -11.19 -12.85
N VAL A 397 1.70 -11.33 -13.31
CA VAL A 397 2.90 -11.21 -12.47
C VAL A 397 3.63 -9.94 -12.87
N VAL A 398 3.93 -9.09 -11.90
CA VAL A 398 4.67 -7.84 -12.11
C VAL A 398 5.94 -7.89 -11.27
N GLU A 399 7.07 -7.78 -11.93
CA GLU A 399 8.38 -7.85 -11.27
C GLU A 399 9.27 -6.68 -11.69
N GLN A 400 9.81 -6.01 -10.69
CA GLN A 400 10.90 -5.04 -10.83
C GLN A 400 11.75 -5.15 -9.58
N LEU A 401 13.09 -5.15 -9.72
CA LEU A 401 14.01 -5.22 -8.59
C LEU A 401 13.98 -3.89 -7.79
N SER A 402 12.82 -3.66 -7.21
CA SER A 402 12.51 -2.52 -6.35
C SER A 402 11.30 -2.88 -5.47
N GLU A 403 11.55 -3.16 -4.23
CA GLU A 403 10.53 -3.46 -3.23
C GLU A 403 9.52 -2.32 -3.12
N HIS A 404 9.98 -1.07 -3.15
CA HIS A 404 9.13 0.13 -3.11
C HIS A 404 8.10 0.16 -4.24
N GLN A 405 8.52 -0.13 -5.50
CA GLN A 405 7.60 -0.09 -6.62
C GLN A 405 6.57 -1.22 -6.52
N MET A 406 7.01 -2.40 -6.17
CA MET A 406 6.14 -3.58 -6.11
C MET A 406 5.11 -3.49 -4.99
N GLU A 407 5.52 -2.95 -3.82
CA GLU A 407 4.58 -2.70 -2.73
C GLU A 407 3.61 -1.58 -3.08
N GLY A 408 4.09 -0.44 -3.59
CA GLY A 408 3.23 0.68 -3.98
C GLY A 408 2.25 0.33 -5.10
N PHE A 409 2.64 -0.53 -6.06
CA PHE A 409 1.71 -1.07 -7.05
C PHE A 409 0.62 -1.91 -6.40
N LEU A 410 0.98 -2.82 -5.50
CA LEU A 410 0.01 -3.63 -4.78
C LEU A 410 -0.92 -2.75 -3.94
N GLU A 411 -0.40 -1.80 -3.17
CA GLU A 411 -1.21 -0.92 -2.32
C GLU A 411 -2.31 -0.23 -3.15
N ALA A 412 -1.94 0.45 -4.24
CA ALA A 412 -2.91 1.14 -5.07
C ALA A 412 -3.87 0.20 -5.82
N TYR A 413 -3.41 -0.98 -6.18
CA TYR A 413 -4.24 -2.03 -6.79
C TYR A 413 -5.34 -2.50 -5.83
N LEU A 414 -5.01 -2.65 -4.53
CA LEU A 414 -5.97 -2.94 -3.47
C LEU A 414 -6.92 -1.77 -3.21
N LEU A 415 -6.38 -0.54 -3.13
CA LEU A 415 -7.16 0.68 -2.89
C LEU A 415 -8.19 0.95 -4.01
N THR A 416 -7.94 0.42 -5.20
CA THR A 416 -8.88 0.47 -6.35
C THR A 416 -9.73 -0.80 -6.51
N GLY A 417 -9.81 -1.64 -5.48
CA GLY A 417 -10.81 -2.70 -5.34
C GLY A 417 -10.40 -4.08 -5.81
N ARG A 418 -9.11 -4.32 -6.06
CA ARG A 418 -8.57 -5.59 -6.55
C ARG A 418 -7.84 -6.38 -5.47
N HIS A 419 -7.21 -7.48 -5.83
CA HIS A 419 -6.54 -8.41 -4.92
C HIS A 419 -5.12 -8.71 -5.37
N GLY A 420 -4.25 -9.07 -4.42
CA GLY A 420 -2.90 -9.45 -4.78
C GLY A 420 -2.08 -10.02 -3.63
N ILE A 421 -0.88 -10.42 -3.98
CA ILE A 421 0.16 -10.84 -3.05
C ILE A 421 1.48 -10.22 -3.46
N TRP A 422 2.24 -9.76 -2.49
CA TRP A 422 3.62 -9.35 -2.63
C TRP A 422 4.54 -10.39 -2.00
N SER A 423 5.63 -10.75 -2.66
CA SER A 423 6.55 -11.76 -2.14
C SER A 423 7.99 -11.28 -2.16
N SER A 424 8.69 -11.42 -1.02
CA SER A 424 10.11 -11.09 -0.92
C SER A 424 10.82 -11.91 0.17
N TYR A 425 12.15 -11.76 0.25
CA TYR A 425 12.95 -12.32 1.33
C TYR A 425 12.83 -11.49 2.59
N GLU A 426 12.90 -12.16 3.74
CA GLU A 426 12.65 -11.56 5.06
C GLU A 426 13.49 -10.29 5.31
N SER A 427 14.78 -10.31 5.00
CA SER A 427 15.65 -9.15 5.26
C SER A 427 15.36 -7.95 4.33
N PHE A 428 14.81 -8.17 3.14
CA PHE A 428 14.57 -7.09 2.18
C PHE A 428 13.21 -6.42 2.35
N VAL A 429 12.30 -7.02 3.10
CA VAL A 429 11.04 -6.37 3.51
C VAL A 429 11.31 -5.04 4.23
N HIS A 430 12.44 -4.91 4.93
CA HIS A 430 12.84 -3.66 5.58
C HIS A 430 13.01 -2.46 4.63
N VAL A 431 13.20 -2.70 3.34
CA VAL A 431 13.20 -1.61 2.34
C VAL A 431 11.87 -0.88 2.30
N ILE A 432 10.77 -1.53 2.66
CA ILE A 432 9.41 -0.97 2.64
C ILE A 432 8.81 -0.73 4.03
N ASP A 433 9.61 -0.74 5.10
CA ASP A 433 9.10 -0.53 6.48
C ASP A 433 8.25 0.74 6.61
N SER A 434 8.69 1.83 5.99
CA SER A 434 7.97 3.10 6.06
C SER A 434 6.67 3.09 5.24
N MET A 435 6.65 2.44 4.07
CA MET A 435 5.45 2.27 3.26
C MET A 435 4.41 1.42 3.98
N LEU A 436 4.83 0.29 4.55
CA LEU A 436 3.94 -0.54 5.38
C LEU A 436 3.33 0.23 6.56
N ASN A 437 4.13 1.08 7.22
CA ASN A 437 3.63 1.95 8.28
C ASN A 437 2.65 3.00 7.77
N GLN A 438 2.87 3.55 6.58
CA GLN A 438 1.94 4.50 5.96
C GLN A 438 0.63 3.82 5.59
N HIS A 439 0.67 2.64 4.97
CA HIS A 439 -0.53 1.85 4.66
C HIS A 439 -1.29 1.45 5.93
N ALA A 440 -0.58 1.03 6.99
CA ALA A 440 -1.20 0.73 8.28
C ALA A 440 -1.94 1.96 8.86
N LYS A 441 -1.35 3.15 8.83
CA LYS A 441 -2.03 4.40 9.25
C LYS A 441 -3.27 4.70 8.41
N TRP A 442 -3.21 4.47 7.08
CA TRP A 442 -4.37 4.59 6.20
C TRP A 442 -5.51 3.66 6.63
N LEU A 443 -5.18 2.39 6.91
CA LEU A 443 -6.15 1.39 7.36
C LEU A 443 -6.69 1.71 8.75
N GLU A 444 -5.81 2.10 9.71
CA GLU A 444 -6.20 2.53 11.06
C GLU A 444 -7.22 3.68 11.00
N ALA A 445 -6.93 4.74 10.24
CA ALA A 445 -7.86 5.86 10.05
C ALA A 445 -9.18 5.39 9.41
N THR A 446 -9.11 4.54 8.39
CA THR A 446 -10.29 4.00 7.69
C THR A 446 -11.19 3.22 8.64
N VAL A 447 -10.62 2.34 9.46
CA VAL A 447 -11.40 1.48 10.36
C VAL A 447 -12.00 2.27 11.53
N ARG A 448 -11.24 3.21 12.10
CA ARG A 448 -11.66 3.96 13.29
C ARG A 448 -12.61 5.12 12.99
N GLU A 449 -12.31 5.88 11.94
CA GLU A 449 -12.84 7.25 11.82
C GLU A 449 -13.63 7.50 10.53
N ILE A 450 -13.54 6.59 9.53
CA ILE A 450 -14.07 6.86 8.18
C ILE A 450 -15.11 5.82 7.76
N PRO A 451 -16.33 5.88 8.32
CA PRO A 451 -17.35 4.83 8.09
C PRO A 451 -17.89 4.77 6.67
N TRP A 452 -17.67 5.80 5.84
CA TRP A 452 -18.12 5.82 4.46
C TRP A 452 -17.17 5.07 3.50
N ARG A 453 -15.90 4.88 3.89
CA ARG A 453 -14.99 4.02 3.11
C ARG A 453 -15.37 2.56 3.28
N LYS A 454 -15.47 1.86 2.16
CA LYS A 454 -15.78 0.42 2.15
C LYS A 454 -14.49 -0.39 2.30
N PRO A 455 -14.57 -1.55 2.98
CA PRO A 455 -13.40 -2.39 3.18
C PRO A 455 -12.75 -2.82 1.87
N ILE A 456 -11.44 -2.63 1.76
CA ILE A 456 -10.61 -3.09 0.65
C ILE A 456 -10.02 -4.48 0.95
N SER A 457 -9.51 -5.16 -0.07
CA SER A 457 -8.77 -6.41 0.10
C SER A 457 -7.51 -6.17 0.92
N SER A 458 -7.15 -7.14 1.75
CA SER A 458 -5.93 -7.04 2.56
C SER A 458 -4.66 -7.12 1.73
N MET A 459 -3.63 -6.40 2.16
CA MET A 459 -2.28 -6.55 1.65
C MET A 459 -1.68 -7.84 2.19
N ASN A 460 -1.29 -8.76 1.32
CA ASN A 460 -0.74 -10.04 1.69
C ASN A 460 0.74 -10.09 1.34
N LEU A 461 1.59 -10.22 2.35
CA LEU A 461 3.04 -10.29 2.22
C LEU A 461 3.50 -11.72 2.47
N LEU A 462 4.01 -12.39 1.44
CA LEU A 462 4.70 -13.68 1.60
C LEU A 462 6.18 -13.40 1.87
N VAL A 463 6.58 -13.57 3.10
CA VAL A 463 7.96 -13.35 3.58
C VAL A 463 8.66 -14.70 3.65
N SER A 464 9.65 -14.88 2.80
CA SER A 464 10.40 -16.14 2.72
C SER A 464 11.90 -15.95 3.00
N SER A 465 12.69 -17.00 2.85
CA SER A 465 14.14 -16.96 3.15
C SER A 465 14.43 -16.45 4.56
N HIS A 466 13.60 -16.88 5.52
CA HIS A 466 13.72 -16.48 6.91
C HIS A 466 15.05 -16.94 7.55
N VAL A 467 15.48 -16.26 8.59
CA VAL A 467 16.83 -16.39 9.20
C VAL A 467 17.22 -17.81 9.61
N TRP A 468 16.28 -18.65 9.97
CA TRP A 468 16.57 -20.03 10.39
C TRP A 468 16.90 -20.97 9.25
N ARG A 469 16.66 -20.57 8.00
CA ARG A 469 16.85 -21.42 6.84
C ARG A 469 17.41 -20.68 5.64
N GLN A 470 18.53 -20.01 5.85
CA GLN A 470 19.34 -19.41 4.80
C GLN A 470 20.34 -20.43 4.25
N ASP A 471 20.29 -20.71 2.96
CA ASP A 471 21.12 -21.74 2.34
C ASP A 471 22.59 -21.30 2.23
N HIS A 472 22.87 -20.22 1.47
CA HIS A 472 24.23 -19.82 1.13
C HIS A 472 24.50 -18.31 1.28
N ASN A 473 23.47 -17.51 1.50
CA ASN A 473 23.59 -16.04 1.54
C ASN A 473 24.11 -15.52 2.88
N GLY A 474 23.93 -16.27 3.96
CA GLY A 474 24.43 -15.92 5.29
C GLY A 474 23.81 -14.61 5.81
N PHE A 475 24.59 -13.86 6.60
CA PHE A 475 24.09 -12.69 7.31
C PHE A 475 23.54 -11.57 6.40
N SER A 476 24.00 -11.49 5.16
CA SER A 476 23.53 -10.47 4.21
C SER A 476 22.02 -10.57 3.89
N HIS A 477 21.40 -11.71 4.19
CA HIS A 477 19.98 -12.00 3.97
C HIS A 477 19.24 -12.36 5.27
N GLN A 478 19.83 -12.06 6.43
CA GLN A 478 19.30 -12.43 7.75
C GLN A 478 18.87 -11.18 8.53
N ASP A 479 17.60 -10.84 8.50
CA ASP A 479 17.00 -9.82 9.37
C ASP A 479 15.51 -10.09 9.58
N PRO A 480 15.10 -10.62 10.75
CA PRO A 480 13.67 -10.91 11.03
C PRO A 480 12.91 -9.71 11.61
N GLY A 481 13.49 -8.51 11.60
CA GLY A 481 12.98 -7.35 12.31
C GLY A 481 11.63 -6.80 11.80
N VAL A 482 11.16 -7.18 10.60
CA VAL A 482 9.85 -6.75 10.08
C VAL A 482 8.69 -7.10 11.02
N THR A 483 8.79 -8.23 11.74
CA THR A 483 7.81 -8.60 12.76
C THR A 483 7.71 -7.54 13.85
N SER A 484 8.85 -7.06 14.36
CA SER A 484 8.90 -5.98 15.37
C SER A 484 8.30 -4.67 14.84
N VAL A 485 8.53 -4.33 13.56
CA VAL A 485 7.92 -3.13 12.94
C VAL A 485 6.40 -3.23 12.92
N LEU A 486 5.85 -4.36 12.48
CA LEU A 486 4.40 -4.58 12.41
C LEU A 486 3.75 -4.65 13.80
N LEU A 487 4.41 -5.24 14.78
CA LEU A 487 3.90 -5.33 16.16
C LEU A 487 3.63 -3.95 16.78
N ASN A 488 4.35 -2.91 16.39
CA ASN A 488 4.07 -1.55 16.85
C ASN A 488 2.67 -1.04 16.46
N LYS A 489 1.96 -1.73 15.55
CA LYS A 489 0.61 -1.39 15.08
C LYS A 489 -0.50 -2.29 15.65
N CYS A 490 -0.16 -3.18 16.60
CA CYS A 490 -1.09 -4.22 17.05
C CYS A 490 -1.75 -3.95 18.42
N PHE A 491 -1.47 -2.83 19.08
CA PHE A 491 -1.88 -2.56 20.46
C PHE A 491 -3.14 -1.68 20.63
N ASN A 492 -3.95 -1.56 19.58
CA ASN A 492 -5.06 -0.60 19.56
C ASN A 492 -6.43 -1.20 19.22
N ASN A 493 -6.57 -2.50 19.17
CA ASN A 493 -7.81 -3.21 18.73
C ASN A 493 -8.32 -2.80 17.32
N ASP A 494 -7.44 -2.34 16.44
CA ASP A 494 -7.85 -1.96 15.07
C ASP A 494 -7.88 -3.14 14.12
N HIS A 495 -7.20 -4.22 14.51
CA HIS A 495 -7.07 -5.46 13.74
C HIS A 495 -6.55 -5.29 12.30
N VAL A 496 -5.77 -4.22 12.07
CA VAL A 496 -5.22 -3.92 10.73
C VAL A 496 -3.97 -4.73 10.38
N ILE A 497 -3.44 -5.50 11.32
CA ILE A 497 -2.26 -6.36 11.14
C ILE A 497 -2.61 -7.81 11.41
N GLY A 498 -2.04 -8.72 10.63
CA GLY A 498 -1.98 -10.16 10.88
C GLY A 498 -0.54 -10.65 10.74
N ILE A 499 -0.05 -11.49 11.65
CA ILE A 499 1.33 -12.03 11.61
C ILE A 499 1.26 -13.53 11.81
N TYR A 500 1.56 -14.29 10.76
CA TYR A 500 1.37 -15.72 10.70
C TYR A 500 2.69 -16.47 10.49
N PHE A 501 2.87 -17.55 11.24
CA PHE A 501 3.99 -18.46 11.16
C PHE A 501 3.52 -19.87 10.82
N PRO A 502 3.16 -20.16 9.55
CA PRO A 502 2.70 -21.48 9.15
C PRO A 502 3.80 -22.53 9.39
N VAL A 503 3.44 -23.58 10.13
CA VAL A 503 4.37 -24.65 10.52
C VAL A 503 4.67 -25.63 9.36
N ASP A 504 3.78 -25.71 8.38
CA ASP A 504 3.85 -26.64 7.26
C ASP A 504 3.00 -26.21 6.05
N SER A 505 2.94 -27.08 5.04
CA SER A 505 2.17 -26.84 3.82
C SER A 505 0.67 -26.69 4.05
N ASN A 506 0.06 -27.51 4.90
CA ASN A 506 -1.39 -27.44 5.14
C ASN A 506 -1.76 -26.22 5.97
N MET A 507 -0.93 -25.84 6.95
CA MET A 507 -1.12 -24.58 7.70
C MET A 507 -0.94 -23.37 6.78
N LEU A 508 0.07 -23.36 5.89
CA LEU A 508 0.26 -22.26 4.94
C LEU A 508 -0.94 -22.08 4.01
N LEU A 509 -1.54 -23.17 3.53
CA LEU A 509 -2.76 -23.13 2.72
C LEU A 509 -3.93 -22.52 3.52
N ALA A 510 -4.13 -22.94 4.77
CA ALA A 510 -5.19 -22.42 5.64
C ALA A 510 -4.99 -20.93 5.94
N VAL A 511 -3.74 -20.51 6.23
CA VAL A 511 -3.38 -19.10 6.44
C VAL A 511 -3.66 -18.28 5.18
N ALA A 512 -3.23 -18.76 4.00
CA ALA A 512 -3.45 -18.07 2.75
C ALA A 512 -4.94 -17.89 2.44
N GLU A 513 -5.76 -18.92 2.65
CA GLU A 513 -7.22 -18.81 2.50
C GLU A 513 -7.81 -17.75 3.44
N LYS A 514 -7.42 -17.71 4.72
CA LYS A 514 -7.81 -16.68 5.70
C LYS A 514 -7.41 -15.29 5.22
N CYS A 515 -6.16 -15.12 4.80
CA CYS A 515 -5.62 -13.84 4.37
C CYS A 515 -6.30 -13.31 3.10
N TYR A 516 -6.52 -14.16 2.09
CA TYR A 516 -7.19 -13.77 0.85
C TYR A 516 -8.68 -13.40 1.02
N LYS A 517 -9.33 -13.90 2.07
CA LYS A 517 -10.71 -13.53 2.44
C LYS A 517 -10.78 -12.28 3.32
N SER A 518 -9.68 -11.88 3.94
CA SER A 518 -9.65 -10.75 4.88
C SER A 518 -9.70 -9.40 4.16
N THR A 519 -10.13 -8.38 4.89
CA THR A 519 -10.19 -7.00 4.42
C THR A 519 -9.55 -6.05 5.42
N ASN A 520 -9.03 -4.92 4.93
CA ASN A 520 -8.43 -3.85 5.72
C ASN A 520 -7.29 -4.34 6.65
N LYS A 521 -6.47 -5.30 6.18
CA LYS A 521 -5.32 -5.82 6.94
C LYS A 521 -4.04 -5.78 6.11
N ILE A 522 -2.92 -5.73 6.79
CA ILE A 522 -1.61 -6.11 6.30
C ILE A 522 -1.32 -7.47 6.93
N ASN A 523 -1.26 -8.52 6.13
CA ASN A 523 -0.98 -9.88 6.55
C ASN A 523 0.47 -10.24 6.23
N ALA A 524 1.32 -10.41 7.23
CA ALA A 524 2.66 -10.95 7.07
C ALA A 524 2.63 -12.47 7.26
N ILE A 525 2.97 -13.22 6.22
CA ILE A 525 3.00 -14.68 6.18
C ILE A 525 4.46 -15.10 6.08
N ILE A 526 5.06 -15.46 7.22
CA ILE A 526 6.48 -15.86 7.30
C ILE A 526 6.56 -17.37 7.09
N ALA A 527 6.97 -17.81 5.89
CA ALA A 527 6.86 -19.19 5.46
C ALA A 527 8.15 -19.73 4.87
N GLY A 528 8.43 -21.00 5.13
CA GLY A 528 9.58 -21.73 4.58
C GLY A 528 9.39 -22.09 3.09
N LYS A 529 10.44 -21.89 2.29
CA LYS A 529 10.51 -22.31 0.89
C LYS A 529 11.39 -23.55 0.67
N GLN A 530 12.00 -24.05 1.72
CA GLN A 530 12.82 -25.26 1.69
C GLN A 530 12.01 -26.49 2.12
N PRO A 531 12.44 -27.71 1.73
CA PRO A 531 11.75 -28.93 2.13
C PRO A 531 11.68 -29.08 3.65
N ALA A 532 10.47 -29.25 4.19
CA ALA A 532 10.19 -29.46 5.61
C ALA A 532 9.10 -30.53 5.79
N ALA A 533 9.02 -31.10 7.00
CA ALA A 533 8.00 -32.07 7.33
C ALA A 533 6.61 -31.42 7.41
N THR A 534 5.57 -32.17 7.06
CA THR A 534 4.18 -31.77 7.26
C THR A 534 3.66 -32.41 8.55
N TRP A 535 3.18 -31.57 9.45
CA TRP A 535 2.78 -31.98 10.82
C TRP A 535 1.28 -32.16 10.96
N LEU A 536 0.48 -31.36 10.27
CA LEU A 536 -0.97 -31.26 10.44
C LEU A 536 -1.72 -31.70 9.19
N THR A 537 -2.87 -32.33 9.37
CA THR A 537 -3.89 -32.41 8.33
C THR A 537 -4.47 -31.01 8.08
N LEU A 538 -5.17 -30.82 6.96
CA LEU A 538 -5.81 -29.52 6.67
C LEU A 538 -6.89 -29.16 7.72
N ASP A 539 -7.65 -30.14 8.21
CA ASP A 539 -8.67 -29.92 9.24
C ASP A 539 -8.04 -29.51 10.57
N GLU A 540 -6.95 -30.15 10.99
CA GLU A 540 -6.19 -29.76 12.19
C GLU A 540 -5.61 -28.34 12.02
N ALA A 541 -5.04 -28.04 10.87
CA ALA A 541 -4.49 -26.71 10.58
C ALA A 541 -5.55 -25.60 10.65
N ARG A 542 -6.72 -25.83 10.08
CA ARG A 542 -7.86 -24.89 10.18
C ARG A 542 -8.35 -24.70 11.62
N ALA A 543 -8.48 -25.80 12.36
CA ALA A 543 -8.93 -25.75 13.76
C ALA A 543 -7.94 -25.01 14.66
N GLU A 544 -6.65 -25.21 14.43
CA GLU A 544 -5.59 -24.52 15.15
C GLU A 544 -5.51 -23.04 14.78
N LEU A 545 -5.54 -22.72 13.49
CA LEU A 545 -5.52 -21.33 13.01
C LEU A 545 -6.72 -20.52 13.49
N ALA A 546 -7.87 -21.16 13.70
CA ALA A 546 -9.06 -20.50 14.25
C ALA A 546 -8.85 -20.01 15.70
N LYS A 547 -7.94 -20.63 16.45
CA LYS A 547 -7.54 -20.21 17.80
C LYS A 547 -6.24 -19.39 17.81
N GLY A 548 -5.43 -19.54 16.78
CA GLY A 548 -4.11 -18.94 16.63
C GLY A 548 -2.96 -19.74 17.25
N ALA A 549 -3.22 -20.53 18.29
CA ALA A 549 -2.26 -21.45 18.90
C ALA A 549 -2.94 -22.71 19.42
N ALA A 550 -2.23 -23.84 19.48
CA ALA A 550 -2.76 -25.09 20.01
C ALA A 550 -1.69 -25.95 20.67
N ALA A 551 -2.09 -26.70 21.71
CA ALA A 551 -1.28 -27.77 22.27
C ALA A 551 -1.43 -29.04 21.42
N TRP A 552 -0.32 -29.69 21.08
CA TRP A 552 -0.28 -30.93 20.31
C TRP A 552 -0.26 -32.14 21.23
N ASP A 553 -1.44 -32.70 21.56
CA ASP A 553 -1.58 -33.85 22.44
C ASP A 553 -0.86 -35.10 21.89
N TRP A 554 -0.80 -35.26 20.58
CA TRP A 554 -0.10 -36.36 19.93
C TRP A 554 1.42 -36.27 20.07
N ALA A 555 1.99 -35.07 20.22
CA ALA A 555 3.40 -34.82 20.43
C ALA A 555 3.80 -34.72 21.92
N SER A 556 2.83 -34.51 22.81
CA SER A 556 3.01 -34.27 24.23
C SER A 556 3.13 -35.56 25.04
N THR A 557 3.95 -35.56 26.07
CA THR A 557 4.03 -36.69 27.05
C THR A 557 3.25 -36.43 28.34
N ALA A 558 2.98 -35.19 28.68
CA ALA A 558 2.05 -34.80 29.74
C ALA A 558 0.61 -34.89 29.21
N LYS A 559 -0.28 -35.46 29.97
CA LYS A 559 -1.71 -35.59 29.62
C LYS A 559 -2.56 -34.49 30.23
N THR A 560 -2.07 -33.82 31.24
CA THR A 560 -2.71 -32.69 31.91
C THR A 560 -1.67 -31.59 32.17
N ASN A 561 -2.12 -30.36 32.41
CA ASN A 561 -1.24 -29.25 32.77
C ASN A 561 -0.42 -29.53 34.05
N ASP A 562 -1.03 -30.23 35.04
CA ASP A 562 -0.38 -30.59 36.31
C ASP A 562 0.79 -31.58 36.10
N GLU A 563 0.67 -32.50 35.14
CA GLU A 563 1.72 -33.47 34.82
C GLU A 563 2.92 -32.83 34.10
N ALA A 564 2.71 -31.70 33.43
CA ALA A 564 3.74 -31.06 32.68
C ALA A 564 4.85 -30.50 33.60
N GLN A 565 6.11 -30.77 33.25
CA GLN A 565 7.29 -30.19 33.88
C GLN A 565 7.81 -28.98 33.09
N VAL A 566 7.51 -28.94 31.81
CA VAL A 566 7.91 -27.89 30.87
C VAL A 566 6.94 -27.85 29.68
N VAL A 567 6.74 -26.66 29.12
CA VAL A 567 6.07 -26.46 27.84
C VAL A 567 7.12 -26.15 26.76
N LEU A 568 7.03 -26.81 25.63
CA LEU A 568 7.85 -26.59 24.45
C LEU A 568 7.01 -25.91 23.39
N ALA A 569 7.14 -24.61 23.25
CA ALA A 569 6.38 -23.82 22.28
C ALA A 569 7.23 -23.43 21.07
N ALA A 570 6.62 -23.38 19.89
CA ALA A 570 7.27 -22.94 18.69
C ALA A 570 6.34 -22.10 17.79
N ALA A 571 6.91 -21.21 17.00
CA ALA A 571 6.24 -20.52 15.90
C ALA A 571 7.09 -20.66 14.62
N GLY A 572 6.48 -21.24 13.58
CA GLY A 572 7.11 -21.47 12.27
C GLY A 572 7.71 -22.87 12.09
N ASP A 573 8.14 -23.16 10.87
CA ASP A 573 8.57 -24.49 10.42
C ASP A 573 9.85 -25.01 11.11
N VAL A 574 10.96 -24.28 11.01
CA VAL A 574 12.25 -24.72 11.60
C VAL A 574 12.23 -24.69 13.13
N PRO A 575 11.72 -23.66 13.82
CA PRO A 575 11.58 -23.69 15.28
C PRO A 575 10.80 -24.91 15.77
N THR A 576 9.70 -25.27 15.08
CA THR A 576 8.91 -26.46 15.41
C THR A 576 9.69 -27.74 15.18
N GLN A 577 10.43 -27.84 14.09
CA GLN A 577 11.29 -29.01 13.81
C GLN A 577 12.34 -29.21 14.92
N GLU A 578 12.94 -28.14 15.41
CA GLU A 578 13.91 -28.18 16.51
C GLU A 578 13.26 -28.57 17.86
N ILE A 579 12.06 -28.04 18.12
CA ILE A 579 11.27 -28.44 19.32
C ILE A 579 10.90 -29.92 19.25
N MET A 580 10.50 -30.45 18.11
CA MET A 580 10.19 -31.88 17.95
C MET A 580 11.43 -32.76 18.17
N ALA A 581 12.58 -32.38 17.65
CA ALA A 581 13.84 -33.08 17.88
C ALA A 581 14.27 -33.02 19.37
N ALA A 582 14.01 -31.89 20.06
CA ALA A 582 14.27 -31.74 21.50
C ALA A 582 13.31 -32.61 22.32
N SER A 583 12.03 -32.68 21.92
CA SER A 583 11.01 -33.47 22.59
C SER A 583 11.35 -34.96 22.67
N ASP A 584 11.94 -35.53 21.59
CA ASP A 584 12.40 -36.92 21.59
C ASP A 584 13.48 -37.19 22.62
N LYS A 585 14.42 -36.23 22.82
CA LYS A 585 15.46 -36.32 23.85
C LYS A 585 14.88 -36.25 25.26
N LEU A 586 13.94 -35.33 25.50
CA LEU A 586 13.26 -35.18 26.78
C LEU A 586 12.41 -36.42 27.13
N LYS A 587 11.75 -37.00 26.12
CA LYS A 587 11.00 -38.24 26.27
C LYS A 587 11.94 -39.40 26.71
N ALA A 588 13.13 -39.49 26.11
CA ALA A 588 14.12 -40.50 26.51
C ALA A 588 14.63 -40.31 27.94
N LEU A 589 14.62 -39.09 28.46
CA LEU A 589 15.00 -38.74 29.83
C LEU A 589 13.83 -38.91 30.82
N GLY A 590 12.61 -39.28 30.35
CA GLY A 590 11.43 -39.45 31.17
C GLY A 590 10.79 -38.15 31.65
N ILE A 591 11.14 -37.02 31.03
CA ILE A 591 10.57 -35.70 31.35
C ILE A 591 9.17 -35.60 30.72
N LYS A 592 8.22 -35.08 31.48
CA LYS A 592 6.85 -34.80 31.04
C LYS A 592 6.76 -33.39 30.47
N PHE A 593 6.31 -33.27 29.23
CA PHE A 593 6.20 -31.97 28.54
C PHE A 593 4.92 -31.87 27.72
N LYS A 594 4.50 -30.64 27.45
CA LYS A 594 3.54 -30.26 26.40
C LYS A 594 4.28 -29.67 25.22
N VAL A 595 3.80 -29.93 24.00
CA VAL A 595 4.23 -29.26 22.79
C VAL A 595 3.13 -28.31 22.34
N VAL A 596 3.50 -27.06 22.01
CA VAL A 596 2.56 -26.01 21.56
C VAL A 596 3.07 -25.43 20.25
N ASN A 597 2.18 -25.30 19.28
CA ASN A 597 2.44 -24.55 18.07
C ASN A 597 1.67 -23.24 18.07
N VAL A 598 2.29 -22.16 17.55
CA VAL A 598 1.69 -20.82 17.42
C VAL A 598 1.70 -20.46 15.94
N ALA A 599 0.51 -20.47 15.34
CA ALA A 599 0.32 -20.16 13.93
C ALA A 599 0.04 -18.65 13.70
N ASP A 600 -0.70 -18.01 14.60
CA ASP A 600 -1.01 -16.58 14.61
C ASP A 600 -0.35 -15.95 15.84
N LEU A 601 0.67 -15.12 15.60
CA LEU A 601 1.47 -14.53 16.67
C LEU A 601 0.63 -13.62 17.58
N LEU A 602 -0.38 -12.94 17.02
CA LEU A 602 -1.21 -11.99 17.76
C LEU A 602 -2.17 -12.67 18.72
N SER A 603 -2.39 -13.97 18.59
CA SER A 603 -3.16 -14.76 19.57
C SER A 603 -2.52 -14.76 20.97
N LEU A 604 -1.24 -14.43 21.07
CA LEU A 604 -0.49 -14.34 22.33
C LEU A 604 -0.82 -13.07 23.13
N GLN A 605 -1.32 -11.99 22.47
CA GLN A 605 -1.69 -10.75 23.16
C GLN A 605 -2.77 -11.00 24.22
N SER A 606 -2.83 -10.13 25.22
CA SER A 606 -3.93 -10.19 26.18
C SER A 606 -5.25 -9.76 25.51
N ALA A 607 -6.37 -10.36 25.93
CA ALA A 607 -7.69 -9.99 25.43
C ALA A 607 -8.11 -8.54 25.77
N LYS A 608 -7.33 -7.83 26.59
CA LYS A 608 -7.50 -6.40 26.84
C LYS A 608 -7.00 -5.52 25.71
N GLU A 609 -5.96 -5.99 25.02
CA GLU A 609 -5.29 -5.27 23.92
C GLU A 609 -5.77 -5.75 22.56
N ASN A 610 -6.24 -7.01 22.49
CA ASN A 610 -6.72 -7.63 21.26
C ASN A 610 -7.87 -8.60 21.62
N ASP A 611 -9.10 -8.22 21.29
CA ASP A 611 -10.30 -9.02 21.60
C ASP A 611 -10.46 -10.27 20.71
N GLU A 612 -9.66 -10.39 19.62
CA GLU A 612 -9.53 -11.62 18.82
C GLU A 612 -8.48 -12.61 19.40
N ALA A 613 -7.69 -12.20 20.41
CA ALA A 613 -6.67 -13.05 21.02
C ALA A 613 -7.28 -14.11 21.97
N LEU A 614 -6.45 -15.09 22.33
CA LEU A 614 -6.84 -16.09 23.35
C LEU A 614 -7.28 -15.42 24.65
N THR A 615 -8.32 -15.92 25.27
CA THR A 615 -8.67 -15.55 26.66
C THR A 615 -7.57 -16.01 27.62
N ASP A 616 -7.49 -15.42 28.81
CA ASP A 616 -6.49 -15.84 29.82
C ASP A 616 -6.66 -17.30 30.23
N GLU A 617 -7.91 -17.83 30.22
CA GLU A 617 -8.22 -19.23 30.49
C GLU A 617 -7.70 -20.16 29.39
N GLU A 618 -7.97 -19.82 28.11
CA GLU A 618 -7.47 -20.58 26.97
C GLU A 618 -5.95 -20.53 26.91
N PHE A 619 -5.35 -19.36 27.19
CA PHE A 619 -3.91 -19.21 27.22
C PHE A 619 -3.27 -20.07 28.31
N ALA A 620 -3.85 -20.09 29.53
CA ALA A 620 -3.38 -20.92 30.63
C ALA A 620 -3.61 -22.41 30.37
N ASP A 621 -4.64 -22.78 29.61
CA ASP A 621 -4.87 -24.18 29.21
C ASP A 621 -3.82 -24.66 28.20
N ILE A 622 -3.42 -23.80 27.26
CA ILE A 622 -2.41 -24.11 26.23
C ILE A 622 -1.01 -24.07 26.83
N PHE A 623 -0.61 -22.97 27.50
CA PHE A 623 0.76 -22.71 27.97
C PHE A 623 1.00 -23.10 29.43
N THR A 624 -0.02 -23.55 30.14
CA THR A 624 -0.08 -23.77 31.61
C THR A 624 -0.01 -22.45 32.39
N ALA A 625 -0.44 -22.51 33.65
CA ALA A 625 -0.46 -21.34 34.54
C ALA A 625 0.87 -21.11 35.26
N ASP A 626 1.69 -22.16 35.47
CA ASP A 626 2.81 -22.15 36.41
C ASP A 626 4.09 -22.86 35.93
N LYS A 627 4.05 -23.53 34.76
CA LYS A 627 5.23 -24.29 34.28
C LYS A 627 6.14 -23.40 33.44
N PRO A 628 7.45 -23.66 33.44
CA PRO A 628 8.35 -22.97 32.54
C PRO A 628 8.03 -23.30 31.07
N VAL A 629 8.12 -22.28 30.21
CA VAL A 629 7.90 -22.40 28.77
C VAL A 629 9.19 -22.09 28.05
N LEU A 630 9.68 -23.03 27.24
CA LEU A 630 10.71 -22.75 26.25
C LEU A 630 10.00 -22.38 24.94
N PHE A 631 10.15 -21.14 24.50
CA PHE A 631 9.54 -20.65 23.25
C PHE A 631 10.63 -20.54 22.16
N ALA A 632 10.53 -21.38 21.15
CA ALA A 632 11.40 -21.32 19.96
C ALA A 632 10.76 -20.43 18.90
N TYR A 633 11.41 -19.32 18.58
CA TYR A 633 10.89 -18.31 17.69
C TYR A 633 12.04 -17.75 16.83
N HIS A 634 11.83 -17.47 15.58
CA HIS A 634 12.93 -17.10 14.69
C HIS A 634 13.22 -15.59 14.63
N SER A 635 12.40 -14.76 15.27
CA SER A 635 12.64 -13.34 15.42
C SER A 635 13.17 -13.01 16.84
N TYR A 636 13.01 -11.78 17.28
CA TYR A 636 13.61 -11.30 18.54
C TYR A 636 12.75 -11.65 19.76
N ALA A 637 13.39 -12.09 20.84
CA ALA A 637 12.70 -12.48 22.06
C ALA A 637 11.84 -11.35 22.68
N HIS A 638 12.18 -10.09 22.44
CA HIS A 638 11.40 -8.96 22.94
C HIS A 638 10.01 -8.85 22.30
N ASP A 639 9.82 -9.36 21.08
CA ASP A 639 8.51 -9.40 20.41
C ASP A 639 7.52 -10.22 21.24
N VAL A 640 7.90 -11.46 21.56
CA VAL A 640 7.06 -12.36 22.37
C VAL A 640 6.84 -11.78 23.77
N ARG A 641 7.90 -11.24 24.40
CA ARG A 641 7.79 -10.61 25.72
C ARG A 641 6.84 -9.42 25.73
N GLY A 642 6.84 -8.60 24.67
CA GLY A 642 5.90 -7.50 24.53
C GLY A 642 4.46 -7.97 24.42
N LEU A 643 4.21 -9.00 23.61
CA LEU A 643 2.86 -9.56 23.41
C LEU A 643 2.27 -10.19 24.67
N ILE A 644 3.07 -10.88 25.46
CA ILE A 644 2.61 -11.62 26.65
C ILE A 644 2.68 -10.82 27.95
N TYR A 645 3.13 -9.56 27.92
CA TYR A 645 3.39 -8.77 29.13
C TYR A 645 2.22 -8.75 30.13
N ASP A 646 1.01 -8.65 29.64
CA ASP A 646 -0.21 -8.63 30.45
C ASP A 646 -0.81 -10.04 30.75
N ARG A 647 -0.14 -11.13 30.31
CA ARG A 647 -0.59 -12.49 30.60
C ARG A 647 -0.22 -12.91 32.03
N PRO A 648 -1.10 -13.68 32.71
CA PRO A 648 -0.87 -14.08 34.10
C PRO A 648 0.43 -14.85 34.36
N ASN A 649 0.92 -15.62 33.39
CA ASN A 649 2.12 -16.47 33.48
C ASN A 649 3.31 -15.93 32.64
N HIS A 650 3.32 -14.64 32.30
CA HIS A 650 4.36 -14.03 31.45
C HIS A 650 5.79 -14.23 31.99
N ASP A 651 5.98 -14.39 33.30
CA ASP A 651 7.26 -14.63 33.95
C ASP A 651 7.82 -16.06 33.76
N LYS A 652 7.05 -16.94 33.13
CA LYS A 652 7.42 -18.34 32.84
C LYS A 652 7.83 -18.56 31.38
N ILE A 653 7.60 -17.59 30.50
CA ILE A 653 7.81 -17.65 29.05
C ILE A 653 9.06 -16.90 28.63
#